data_1e13c100348154e5e21474b53037ae38
#
_entry.id   1e13c100348154e5e21474b53037ae38
#
_cell.length_a   1.000
_cell.length_b   1.000
_cell.length_c   1.000
_cell.angle_alpha   90.00
_cell.angle_beta   90.00
_cell.angle_gamma   90.00
#
_symmetry.space_group_name_H-M   'P 1'
#
loop_
_entity.id
_entity.type
_entity.pdbx_description
1 polymer ?
#
loop_
_entity_poly.entity_id
_entity_poly.type
_entity_poly.pdbx_seq_one_letter_code
_entity_poly.pdbx_strand_id
1 'polypeptide(L)'
;MNQLIKAISYLMMGIAFSLWGCYPQPTLEIPHECELAEQDVLAGNYDRAIQRYESYLKDHPTREGSRYALYAIARIHYNRRHYDKALALFKRVVREYPRHSELPVAAYDVANTYYLLGDYEKCKEAALNWLESYSTHSMRGEALHLAGKSYRALGDYPQAFSLWVEAGEMSEESPDLRNEIAGNITELIKESSLEDLKEMSQYADESPYLPHITYQMASLYLEDNQLENAKSMAMALVRSTPEQSWISRGRVILEKIEQEVSVKKNAVGCLLPLSGPYAIYGQEVLNGIQLGMGLGNPLESAQGIELVIKDTRGEADDAVLAVEELVREERVMAIIGPLASREISGAARKAQEWGVPIVTLTQKEDITAEGEMVFRNYLIPSREIQALVEKAINGLDLKRFAIFYPDNRYGHTSMNLFWDRVEELGGTITSVESYDPDETDFAVEIKKMVGLHYWRPRLIEQTVRQDNQIRWENEIQEKHPSEENPAPIVDFDAIFIPDAPQRVALIAPQFPFYNIFGVRLLGTRLWQSTELIDQAKDYVKGAIFPVAFFGEGQSNGLEEFVKLYRDNYESEPTDMAANGYDTIRLLKAVMNDGDGVHTRRGLQRKLILYDGLEGVTGKISFDEQGEVENSPTLLTISDGRFHVISATP
;
A
#
# COMPACT_ATOMS: atom_id res chain seq x y z
N MET A 1 -5.04 -6.64 -66.90
CA MET A 1 -5.89 -6.95 -65.73
C MET A 1 -5.21 -7.95 -64.77
N ASN A 2 -4.65 -9.06 -65.28
CA ASN A 2 -3.98 -10.05 -64.40
C ASN A 2 -2.65 -9.57 -63.71
N GLN A 3 -1.90 -8.64 -64.34
CA GLN A 3 -0.67 -8.13 -63.69
C GLN A 3 -0.97 -7.07 -62.61
N LEU A 4 -2.06 -6.34 -62.73
CA LEU A 4 -2.49 -5.37 -61.71
C LEU A 4 -3.06 -6.06 -60.46
N ILE A 5 -3.76 -7.19 -60.68
CA ILE A 5 -4.28 -8.03 -59.60
C ILE A 5 -3.13 -8.71 -58.82
N LYS A 6 -2.08 -9.14 -59.53
CA LYS A 6 -0.85 -9.65 -58.88
C LYS A 6 -0.09 -8.59 -58.07
N ALA A 7 0.02 -7.36 -58.61
CA ALA A 7 0.69 -6.25 -57.89
C ALA A 7 -0.10 -5.77 -56.65
N ILE A 8 -1.43 -5.75 -56.73
CA ILE A 8 -2.30 -5.42 -55.59
C ILE A 8 -2.29 -6.57 -54.54
N SER A 9 -2.21 -7.82 -55.01
CA SER A 9 -2.03 -8.98 -54.11
C SER A 9 -0.71 -8.93 -53.32
N TYR A 10 0.39 -8.54 -53.98
CA TYR A 10 1.70 -8.38 -53.30
C TYR A 10 1.73 -7.14 -52.40
N LEU A 11 1.01 -6.05 -52.71
CA LEU A 11 0.92 -4.86 -51.87
C LEU A 11 0.02 -5.11 -50.63
N MET A 12 -1.06 -5.87 -50.80
CA MET A 12 -1.94 -6.29 -49.69
C MET A 12 -1.26 -7.39 -48.82
N MET A 13 -0.42 -8.23 -49.40
CA MET A 13 0.47 -9.12 -48.61
C MET A 13 1.39 -8.33 -47.66
N GLY A 14 2.01 -7.24 -48.14
CA GLY A 14 2.90 -6.41 -47.31
C GLY A 14 2.19 -5.74 -46.13
N ILE A 15 0.90 -5.41 -46.26
CA ILE A 15 0.11 -4.72 -45.22
C ILE A 15 -0.51 -5.72 -44.20
N ALA A 16 -0.87 -6.91 -44.64
CA ALA A 16 -1.38 -7.95 -43.74
C ALA A 16 -0.27 -8.62 -42.88
N PHE A 17 0.98 -8.56 -43.35
CA PHE A 17 2.15 -9.14 -42.66
C PHE A 17 2.83 -8.18 -41.69
N SER A 18 2.55 -6.87 -41.73
CA SER A 18 3.10 -5.91 -40.75
C SER A 18 2.50 -6.02 -39.33
N LEU A 19 1.47 -6.85 -39.16
CA LEU A 19 0.92 -7.24 -37.84
C LEU A 19 1.42 -8.60 -37.33
N TRP A 20 2.27 -9.26 -38.08
CA TRP A 20 2.83 -10.57 -37.76
C TRP A 20 4.34 -10.42 -37.61
N GLY A 21 4.82 -10.49 -36.37
CA GLY A 21 6.21 -10.29 -35.96
C GLY A 21 7.29 -10.43 -37.05
N CYS A 22 8.29 -9.57 -36.99
CA CYS A 22 9.40 -9.43 -37.94
C CYS A 22 10.25 -10.72 -38.11
N TYR A 23 9.69 -11.75 -38.70
CA TYR A 23 10.49 -12.88 -39.15
C TYR A 23 10.71 -12.77 -40.67
N PRO A 24 11.95 -12.98 -41.18
CA PRO A 24 12.15 -13.17 -42.61
C PRO A 24 11.34 -14.40 -43.03
N GLN A 25 10.27 -14.18 -43.79
CA GLN A 25 9.45 -15.29 -44.29
C GLN A 25 10.29 -16.03 -45.33
N PRO A 26 10.48 -17.34 -45.18
CA PRO A 26 11.09 -18.14 -46.23
C PRO A 26 10.25 -17.99 -47.50
N THR A 27 10.93 -17.76 -48.63
CA THR A 27 10.28 -17.76 -49.96
C THR A 27 9.99 -19.23 -50.33
N LEU A 28 8.98 -19.80 -49.66
CA LEU A 28 8.45 -21.12 -50.01
C LEU A 28 7.74 -21.02 -51.35
N GLU A 29 8.21 -21.78 -52.33
CA GLU A 29 7.39 -22.02 -53.54
C GLU A 29 6.13 -22.79 -53.08
N ILE A 30 4.97 -22.09 -53.10
CA ILE A 30 3.69 -22.66 -52.77
C ILE A 30 3.35 -23.69 -53.82
N PRO A 31 3.14 -24.97 -53.49
CA PRO A 31 2.67 -25.92 -54.48
C PRO A 31 1.35 -25.46 -55.06
N HIS A 32 1.20 -25.54 -56.38
CA HIS A 32 0.01 -25.04 -57.09
C HIS A 32 -1.30 -25.61 -56.48
N GLU A 33 -1.26 -26.87 -56.01
CA GLU A 33 -2.39 -27.55 -55.36
C GLU A 33 -2.73 -26.94 -53.97
N CYS A 34 -1.81 -26.19 -53.33
CA CYS A 34 -2.03 -25.54 -52.03
C CYS A 34 -2.48 -24.05 -52.20
N GLU A 35 -2.48 -23.47 -53.40
CA GLU A 35 -2.86 -22.07 -53.62
C GLU A 35 -4.27 -21.73 -53.07
N LEU A 36 -5.24 -22.64 -53.24
CA LEU A 36 -6.59 -22.45 -52.72
C LEU A 36 -6.67 -22.51 -51.19
N ALA A 37 -5.80 -23.27 -50.54
CA ALA A 37 -5.71 -23.30 -49.09
C ALA A 37 -5.11 -21.99 -48.55
N GLU A 38 -4.11 -21.41 -49.25
CA GLU A 38 -3.56 -20.10 -48.92
C GLU A 38 -4.63 -18.98 -49.06
N GLN A 39 -5.44 -19.01 -50.10
CA GLN A 39 -6.54 -18.08 -50.22
C GLN A 39 -7.54 -18.17 -49.07
N ASP A 40 -7.84 -19.38 -48.60
CA ASP A 40 -8.67 -19.60 -47.42
C ASP A 40 -8.00 -19.06 -46.13
N VAL A 41 -6.67 -19.20 -45.97
CA VAL A 41 -5.93 -18.58 -44.85
C VAL A 41 -6.05 -17.06 -44.87
N LEU A 42 -5.81 -16.45 -46.05
CA LEU A 42 -5.90 -14.99 -46.22
C LEU A 42 -7.34 -14.46 -46.00
N ALA A 43 -8.34 -15.27 -46.30
CA ALA A 43 -9.75 -14.96 -46.05
C ALA A 43 -10.19 -15.23 -44.60
N GLY A 44 -9.31 -15.76 -43.71
CA GLY A 44 -9.65 -16.13 -42.36
C GLY A 44 -10.42 -17.45 -42.22
N ASN A 45 -10.60 -18.20 -43.31
CA ASN A 45 -11.32 -19.49 -43.34
C ASN A 45 -10.42 -20.65 -42.89
N TYR A 46 -9.86 -20.55 -41.70
CA TYR A 46 -8.81 -21.45 -41.20
C TYR A 46 -9.21 -22.94 -41.24
N ASP A 47 -10.43 -23.29 -40.87
CA ASP A 47 -10.85 -24.69 -40.82
C ASP A 47 -10.93 -25.28 -42.24
N ARG A 48 -11.35 -24.48 -43.25
CA ARG A 48 -11.35 -24.90 -44.66
C ARG A 48 -9.92 -25.03 -45.20
N ALA A 49 -9.04 -24.10 -44.84
CA ALA A 49 -7.64 -24.17 -45.19
C ALA A 49 -6.98 -25.45 -44.65
N ILE A 50 -7.21 -25.77 -43.37
CA ILE A 50 -6.73 -27.01 -42.77
C ILE A 50 -7.23 -28.22 -43.52
N GLN A 51 -8.52 -28.34 -43.81
CA GLN A 51 -9.09 -29.45 -44.59
C GLN A 51 -8.44 -29.64 -45.93
N ARG A 52 -8.16 -28.56 -46.67
CA ARG A 52 -7.47 -28.60 -47.97
C ARG A 52 -6.03 -29.07 -47.84
N TYR A 53 -5.29 -28.55 -46.85
CA TYR A 53 -3.93 -29.02 -46.57
C TYR A 53 -3.91 -30.50 -46.12
N GLU A 54 -4.84 -30.92 -45.31
CA GLU A 54 -4.94 -32.35 -44.90
C GLU A 54 -5.27 -33.27 -46.06
N SER A 55 -6.16 -32.82 -46.97
CA SER A 55 -6.43 -33.58 -48.23
C SER A 55 -5.16 -33.68 -49.08
N TYR A 56 -4.42 -32.59 -49.25
CA TYR A 56 -3.14 -32.61 -49.96
C TYR A 56 -2.12 -33.56 -49.33
N LEU A 57 -1.99 -33.57 -48.00
CA LEU A 57 -1.11 -34.46 -47.28
C LEU A 57 -1.48 -35.94 -47.42
N LYS A 58 -2.75 -36.25 -47.53
CA LYS A 58 -3.25 -37.58 -47.74
C LYS A 58 -2.95 -38.11 -49.15
N ASP A 59 -3.10 -37.23 -50.13
CA ASP A 59 -2.91 -37.59 -51.55
C ASP A 59 -1.43 -37.61 -51.93
N HIS A 60 -0.58 -36.88 -51.22
CA HIS A 60 0.84 -36.70 -51.52
C HIS A 60 1.76 -36.88 -50.27
N PRO A 61 1.78 -38.01 -49.61
CA PRO A 61 2.43 -38.14 -48.28
C PRO A 61 3.95 -37.96 -48.28
N THR A 62 4.64 -38.05 -49.41
CA THR A 62 6.10 -38.02 -49.53
C THR A 62 6.64 -36.90 -50.42
N ARG A 63 5.79 -36.03 -50.97
CA ARG A 63 6.20 -34.88 -51.79
C ARG A 63 6.74 -33.73 -50.95
N GLU A 64 7.60 -32.94 -51.53
CA GLU A 64 8.16 -31.75 -50.90
C GLU A 64 7.08 -30.73 -50.45
N GLY A 65 5.98 -30.58 -51.23
CA GLY A 65 4.84 -29.80 -50.87
C GLY A 65 4.07 -30.27 -49.61
N SER A 66 4.23 -31.55 -49.21
CA SER A 66 3.62 -32.05 -47.99
C SER A 66 4.23 -31.44 -46.73
N ARG A 67 5.52 -31.09 -46.76
CA ARG A 67 6.15 -30.32 -45.74
C ARG A 67 5.51 -28.93 -45.59
N TYR A 68 5.33 -28.24 -46.75
CA TYR A 68 4.67 -26.92 -46.74
C TYR A 68 3.28 -26.99 -46.11
N ALA A 69 2.45 -27.92 -46.54
CA ALA A 69 1.10 -28.10 -46.02
C ALA A 69 1.12 -28.40 -44.50
N LEU A 70 2.03 -29.26 -44.04
CA LEU A 70 2.18 -29.60 -42.62
C LEU A 70 2.59 -28.38 -41.78
N TYR A 71 3.56 -27.59 -42.27
CA TYR A 71 4.02 -26.36 -41.63
C TYR A 71 2.91 -25.30 -41.61
N ALA A 72 2.17 -25.13 -42.70
CA ALA A 72 1.06 -24.20 -42.80
C ALA A 72 -0.05 -24.52 -41.78
N ILE A 73 -0.41 -25.81 -41.62
CA ILE A 73 -1.38 -26.21 -40.57
C ILE A 73 -0.84 -25.89 -39.19
N ALA A 74 0.45 -26.15 -38.93
CA ALA A 74 1.09 -25.82 -37.65
C ALA A 74 0.99 -24.31 -37.35
N ARG A 75 1.30 -23.47 -38.33
CA ARG A 75 1.21 -22.00 -38.23
C ARG A 75 -0.23 -21.52 -37.99
N ILE A 76 -1.24 -22.13 -38.64
CA ILE A 76 -2.64 -21.81 -38.37
C ILE A 76 -2.99 -22.10 -36.92
N HIS A 77 -2.62 -23.27 -36.40
CA HIS A 77 -2.87 -23.61 -35.00
C HIS A 77 -2.13 -22.67 -34.03
N TYR A 78 -0.88 -22.33 -34.33
CA TYR A 78 -0.08 -21.38 -33.57
C TYR A 78 -0.76 -20.01 -33.47
N ASN A 79 -1.21 -19.46 -34.58
CA ASN A 79 -1.88 -18.16 -34.65
C ASN A 79 -3.25 -18.15 -33.93
N ARG A 80 -3.92 -19.31 -33.91
CA ARG A 80 -5.17 -19.52 -33.15
C ARG A 80 -4.90 -19.86 -31.66
N ARG A 81 -3.67 -19.75 -31.19
CA ARG A 81 -3.21 -20.08 -29.82
C ARG A 81 -3.48 -21.52 -29.40
N HIS A 82 -3.63 -22.43 -30.36
CA HIS A 82 -3.74 -23.87 -30.09
C HIS A 82 -2.32 -24.47 -30.05
N TYR A 83 -1.53 -24.04 -29.06
CA TYR A 83 -0.08 -24.28 -29.01
C TYR A 83 0.28 -25.76 -28.91
N ASP A 84 -0.49 -26.59 -28.19
CA ASP A 84 -0.23 -28.03 -28.13
C ASP A 84 -0.30 -28.69 -29.50
N LYS A 85 -1.33 -28.34 -30.32
CA LYS A 85 -1.45 -28.85 -31.68
C LYS A 85 -0.36 -28.32 -32.59
N ALA A 86 -0.03 -27.04 -32.48
CA ALA A 86 1.03 -26.43 -33.24
C ALA A 86 2.38 -27.10 -32.95
N LEU A 87 2.72 -27.31 -31.66
CA LEU A 87 3.94 -27.98 -31.23
C LEU A 87 4.07 -29.39 -31.80
N ALA A 88 2.99 -30.17 -31.73
CA ALA A 88 2.99 -31.54 -32.27
C ALA A 88 3.28 -31.54 -33.78
N LEU A 89 2.72 -30.58 -34.52
CA LEU A 89 2.92 -30.48 -35.97
C LEU A 89 4.29 -29.91 -36.32
N PHE A 90 4.80 -28.88 -35.64
CA PHE A 90 6.17 -28.39 -35.85
C PHE A 90 7.21 -29.48 -35.57
N LYS A 91 7.05 -30.26 -34.52
CA LYS A 91 7.91 -31.42 -34.24
C LYS A 91 7.84 -32.47 -35.35
N ARG A 92 6.68 -32.67 -35.92
CA ARG A 92 6.55 -33.55 -37.09
C ARG A 92 7.32 -33.02 -38.29
N VAL A 93 7.24 -31.72 -38.59
CA VAL A 93 8.01 -31.08 -39.66
C VAL A 93 9.50 -31.31 -39.47
N VAL A 94 10.03 -31.02 -38.26
CA VAL A 94 11.46 -31.18 -37.95
C VAL A 94 11.89 -32.65 -38.07
N ARG A 95 11.09 -33.61 -37.64
CA ARG A 95 11.42 -35.04 -37.65
C ARG A 95 11.35 -35.64 -39.06
N GLU A 96 10.28 -35.31 -39.81
CA GLU A 96 10.00 -35.96 -41.11
C GLU A 96 10.77 -35.35 -42.28
N TYR A 97 11.24 -34.07 -42.09
CA TYR A 97 11.97 -33.32 -43.15
C TYR A 97 13.33 -32.76 -42.68
N PRO A 98 14.27 -33.60 -42.22
CA PRO A 98 15.51 -33.14 -41.54
C PRO A 98 16.58 -32.51 -42.46
N ARG A 99 16.39 -32.52 -43.76
CA ARG A 99 17.41 -31.98 -44.75
C ARG A 99 16.89 -30.78 -45.54
N HIS A 100 16.05 -30.00 -44.92
CA HIS A 100 15.35 -28.92 -45.60
C HIS A 100 15.96 -27.54 -45.25
N SER A 101 15.96 -26.60 -46.20
CA SER A 101 16.51 -25.26 -46.01
C SER A 101 15.81 -24.44 -44.90
N GLU A 102 14.51 -24.72 -44.64
CA GLU A 102 13.72 -24.04 -43.62
C GLU A 102 13.63 -24.81 -42.29
N LEU A 103 14.39 -25.88 -42.15
CA LEU A 103 14.47 -26.62 -40.90
C LEU A 103 14.83 -25.72 -39.71
N PRO A 104 15.74 -24.71 -39.83
CA PRO A 104 16.01 -23.78 -38.74
C PRO A 104 14.77 -23.01 -38.27
N VAL A 105 13.92 -22.57 -39.20
CA VAL A 105 12.67 -21.83 -38.87
C VAL A 105 11.70 -22.73 -38.10
N ALA A 106 11.49 -23.94 -38.60
CA ALA A 106 10.60 -24.89 -37.92
C ALA A 106 11.10 -25.31 -36.53
N ALA A 107 12.42 -25.48 -36.40
CA ALA A 107 13.04 -25.77 -35.12
C ALA A 107 12.94 -24.61 -34.13
N TYR A 108 13.08 -23.37 -34.62
CA TYR A 108 12.81 -22.17 -33.81
C TYR A 108 11.34 -22.09 -33.36
N ASP A 109 10.39 -22.38 -34.26
CA ASP A 109 8.97 -22.40 -33.94
C ASP A 109 8.64 -23.45 -32.86
N VAL A 110 9.34 -24.60 -32.82
CA VAL A 110 9.23 -25.56 -31.72
C VAL A 110 9.65 -24.93 -30.40
N ALA A 111 10.81 -24.26 -30.35
CA ALA A 111 11.31 -23.62 -29.14
C ALA A 111 10.37 -22.50 -28.67
N ASN A 112 9.94 -21.65 -29.59
CA ASN A 112 9.03 -20.53 -29.28
C ASN A 112 7.64 -21.04 -28.83
N THR A 113 7.16 -22.15 -29.39
CA THR A 113 5.89 -22.74 -28.93
C THR A 113 6.00 -23.31 -27.53
N TYR A 114 7.13 -23.87 -27.13
CA TYR A 114 7.37 -24.26 -25.74
C TYR A 114 7.32 -23.07 -24.79
N TYR A 115 7.91 -21.92 -25.19
CA TYR A 115 7.84 -20.70 -24.41
C TYR A 115 6.37 -20.26 -24.16
N LEU A 116 5.57 -20.24 -25.23
CA LEU A 116 4.14 -19.85 -25.16
C LEU A 116 3.28 -20.84 -24.38
N LEU A 117 3.70 -22.10 -24.23
CA LEU A 117 3.10 -23.09 -23.36
C LEU A 117 3.54 -22.97 -21.89
N GLY A 118 4.51 -22.09 -21.57
CA GLY A 118 5.08 -21.97 -20.25
C GLY A 118 6.10 -23.05 -19.87
N ASP A 119 6.48 -23.91 -20.82
CA ASP A 119 7.49 -24.96 -20.62
C ASP A 119 8.90 -24.39 -20.90
N TYR A 120 9.35 -23.52 -19.98
CA TYR A 120 10.57 -22.73 -20.15
C TYR A 120 11.82 -23.60 -20.17
N GLU A 121 11.86 -24.72 -19.46
CA GLU A 121 12.98 -25.66 -19.50
C GLU A 121 13.15 -26.28 -20.89
N LYS A 122 12.05 -26.77 -21.50
CA LYS A 122 12.12 -27.31 -22.86
C LYS A 122 12.36 -26.22 -23.92
N CYS A 123 11.84 -25.01 -23.69
CA CYS A 123 12.17 -23.88 -24.55
C CYS A 123 13.68 -23.58 -24.53
N LYS A 124 14.27 -23.49 -23.34
CA LYS A 124 15.72 -23.29 -23.14
C LYS A 124 16.53 -24.35 -23.87
N GLU A 125 16.22 -25.63 -23.62
CA GLU A 125 16.91 -26.75 -24.27
C GLU A 125 16.80 -26.68 -25.80
N ALA A 126 15.60 -26.45 -26.33
CA ALA A 126 15.37 -26.36 -27.76
C ALA A 126 16.06 -25.14 -28.40
N ALA A 127 16.07 -23.97 -27.72
CA ALA A 127 16.76 -22.79 -28.22
C ALA A 127 18.28 -22.92 -28.19
N LEU A 128 18.86 -23.51 -27.16
CA LEU A 128 20.30 -23.78 -27.09
C LEU A 128 20.74 -24.80 -28.15
N ASN A 129 19.98 -25.88 -28.33
CA ASN A 129 20.23 -26.85 -29.42
C ASN A 129 20.13 -26.20 -30.80
N TRP A 130 19.21 -25.24 -30.96
CA TRP A 130 19.08 -24.45 -32.18
C TRP A 130 20.33 -23.61 -32.43
N LEU A 131 20.84 -22.89 -31.42
CA LEU A 131 22.01 -22.03 -31.48
C LEU A 131 23.30 -22.83 -31.83
N GLU A 132 23.43 -24.05 -31.32
CA GLU A 132 24.52 -24.97 -31.65
C GLU A 132 24.42 -25.46 -33.09
N SER A 133 23.22 -25.87 -33.52
CA SER A 133 23.00 -26.47 -34.83
C SER A 133 23.03 -25.46 -35.99
N TYR A 134 22.67 -24.20 -35.75
CA TYR A 134 22.48 -23.16 -36.76
C TYR A 134 23.25 -21.86 -36.44
N SER A 135 24.49 -21.98 -36.00
CA SER A 135 25.31 -20.89 -35.45
C SER A 135 25.51 -19.68 -36.40
N THR A 136 25.38 -19.87 -37.72
CA THR A 136 25.54 -18.81 -38.74
C THR A 136 24.22 -18.37 -39.40
N HIS A 137 23.10 -18.84 -38.89
CA HIS A 137 21.80 -18.51 -39.46
C HIS A 137 21.36 -17.08 -39.11
N SER A 138 20.63 -16.39 -39.99
CA SER A 138 20.17 -15.02 -39.80
C SER A 138 19.25 -14.83 -38.58
N MET A 139 18.54 -15.87 -38.13
CA MET A 139 17.69 -15.85 -36.93
C MET A 139 18.47 -16.15 -35.61
N ARG A 140 19.81 -16.04 -35.62
CA ARG A 140 20.58 -16.30 -34.41
C ARG A 140 20.23 -15.31 -33.28
N GLY A 141 20.01 -14.02 -33.65
CA GLY A 141 19.60 -12.99 -32.69
C GLY A 141 18.27 -13.31 -31.99
N GLU A 142 17.26 -13.73 -32.78
CA GLU A 142 15.95 -14.15 -32.25
C GLU A 142 16.07 -15.41 -31.36
N ALA A 143 16.90 -16.35 -31.73
CA ALA A 143 17.08 -17.56 -30.94
C ALA A 143 17.80 -17.28 -29.61
N LEU A 144 18.83 -16.41 -29.61
CA LEU A 144 19.47 -15.90 -28.38
C LEU A 144 18.47 -15.16 -27.50
N HIS A 145 17.66 -14.29 -28.11
CA HIS A 145 16.63 -13.56 -27.38
C HIS A 145 15.61 -14.52 -26.73
N LEU A 146 15.15 -15.53 -27.45
CA LEU A 146 14.21 -16.53 -26.93
C LEU A 146 14.84 -17.36 -25.80
N ALA A 147 16.10 -17.76 -25.94
CA ALA A 147 16.84 -18.44 -24.88
C ALA A 147 16.96 -17.57 -23.63
N GLY A 148 17.30 -16.29 -23.79
CA GLY A 148 17.36 -15.33 -22.68
C GLY A 148 16.03 -15.15 -21.98
N LYS A 149 14.93 -15.07 -22.73
CA LYS A 149 13.57 -15.05 -22.15
C LYS A 149 13.28 -16.28 -21.31
N SER A 150 13.75 -17.45 -21.74
CA SER A 150 13.57 -18.69 -20.98
C SER A 150 14.40 -18.71 -19.70
N TYR A 151 15.65 -18.26 -19.75
CA TYR A 151 16.49 -18.14 -18.56
C TYR A 151 15.92 -17.13 -17.54
N ARG A 152 15.42 -15.95 -17.99
CA ARG A 152 14.72 -15.00 -17.11
C ARG A 152 13.52 -15.65 -16.42
N ALA A 153 12.70 -16.38 -17.18
CA ALA A 153 11.52 -17.05 -16.64
C ALA A 153 11.87 -18.17 -15.63
N LEU A 154 13.06 -18.74 -15.72
CA LEU A 154 13.59 -19.74 -14.79
C LEU A 154 14.37 -19.12 -13.62
N GLY A 155 14.51 -17.79 -13.58
CA GLY A 155 15.22 -17.08 -12.52
C GLY A 155 16.73 -16.99 -12.67
N ASP A 156 17.29 -17.44 -13.79
CA ASP A 156 18.72 -17.35 -14.08
C ASP A 156 19.01 -16.04 -14.84
N TYR A 157 19.09 -14.96 -14.09
CA TYR A 157 19.23 -13.61 -14.61
C TYR A 157 20.58 -13.32 -15.26
N PRO A 158 21.72 -13.79 -14.71
CA PRO A 158 23.02 -13.59 -15.36
C PRO A 158 23.12 -14.23 -16.75
N GLN A 159 22.60 -15.45 -16.91
CA GLN A 159 22.60 -16.11 -18.21
C GLN A 159 21.65 -15.44 -19.21
N ALA A 160 20.46 -14.99 -18.74
CA ALA A 160 19.54 -14.21 -19.56
C ALA A 160 20.22 -12.93 -20.08
N PHE A 161 20.91 -12.21 -19.19
CA PHE A 161 21.65 -10.99 -19.53
C PHE A 161 22.73 -11.26 -20.61
N SER A 162 23.57 -12.26 -20.38
CA SER A 162 24.65 -12.61 -21.31
C SER A 162 24.14 -12.90 -22.74
N LEU A 163 23.07 -13.72 -22.83
CA LEU A 163 22.44 -14.04 -24.11
C LEU A 163 21.81 -12.83 -24.80
N TRP A 164 21.19 -11.94 -24.01
CA TRP A 164 20.58 -10.73 -24.57
C TRP A 164 21.60 -9.68 -25.01
N VAL A 165 22.74 -9.57 -24.35
CA VAL A 165 23.85 -8.72 -24.84
C VAL A 165 24.32 -9.23 -26.20
N GLU A 166 24.60 -10.54 -26.34
CA GLU A 166 25.00 -11.16 -27.62
C GLU A 166 23.89 -10.99 -28.68
N ALA A 167 22.62 -11.18 -28.32
CA ALA A 167 21.49 -10.99 -29.22
C ALA A 167 21.38 -9.54 -29.74
N GLY A 168 21.61 -8.56 -28.86
CA GLY A 168 21.58 -7.14 -29.21
C GLY A 168 22.67 -6.76 -30.26
N GLU A 169 23.86 -7.32 -30.11
CA GLU A 169 24.98 -7.14 -31.08
C GLU A 169 24.65 -7.73 -32.45
N MET A 170 23.93 -8.86 -32.47
CA MET A 170 23.57 -9.54 -33.73
C MET A 170 22.29 -8.97 -34.40
N SER A 171 21.58 -8.09 -33.72
CA SER A 171 20.31 -7.53 -34.20
C SER A 171 20.47 -6.15 -34.87
N GLU A 172 21.59 -5.84 -35.47
CA GLU A 172 21.86 -4.54 -36.11
C GLU A 172 20.87 -4.21 -37.23
N GLU A 173 20.47 -5.23 -38.00
CA GLU A 173 19.53 -5.09 -39.13
C GLU A 173 18.05 -5.08 -38.69
N SER A 174 17.74 -5.35 -37.38
CA SER A 174 16.37 -5.41 -36.83
C SER A 174 16.21 -4.43 -35.67
N PRO A 175 15.87 -3.13 -35.93
CA PRO A 175 15.74 -2.12 -34.88
C PRO A 175 14.67 -2.47 -33.82
N ASP A 176 13.57 -3.11 -34.23
CA ASP A 176 12.48 -3.48 -33.32
C ASP A 176 12.93 -4.54 -32.33
N LEU A 177 13.62 -5.58 -32.79
CA LEU A 177 14.18 -6.63 -31.92
C LEU A 177 15.23 -6.05 -30.97
N ARG A 178 16.11 -5.17 -31.49
CA ARG A 178 17.13 -4.50 -30.67
C ARG A 178 16.49 -3.68 -29.55
N ASN A 179 15.43 -2.93 -29.82
CA ASN A 179 14.72 -2.13 -28.83
C ASN A 179 14.01 -3.03 -27.79
N GLU A 180 13.42 -4.14 -28.21
CA GLU A 180 12.82 -5.14 -27.30
C GLU A 180 13.87 -5.72 -26.36
N ILE A 181 15.02 -6.14 -26.90
CA ILE A 181 16.14 -6.68 -26.11
C ILE A 181 16.66 -5.64 -25.11
N ALA A 182 16.87 -4.40 -25.54
CA ALA A 182 17.36 -3.33 -24.68
C ALA A 182 16.38 -3.03 -23.53
N GLY A 183 15.08 -3.06 -23.82
CA GLY A 183 14.03 -2.95 -22.82
C GLY A 183 14.10 -4.09 -21.79
N ASN A 184 14.17 -5.33 -22.27
CA ASN A 184 14.26 -6.51 -21.41
C ASN A 184 15.51 -6.51 -20.53
N ILE A 185 16.68 -6.09 -21.06
CA ILE A 185 17.92 -5.95 -20.27
C ILE A 185 17.74 -4.89 -19.16
N THR A 186 17.13 -3.75 -19.49
CA THR A 186 16.94 -2.67 -18.52
C THR A 186 16.01 -3.09 -17.38
N GLU A 187 14.95 -3.82 -17.70
CA GLU A 187 14.04 -4.39 -16.67
C GLU A 187 14.73 -5.45 -15.82
N LEU A 188 15.46 -6.36 -16.47
CA LEU A 188 16.20 -7.42 -15.79
C LEU A 188 17.17 -6.84 -14.75
N ILE A 189 17.96 -5.83 -15.12
CA ILE A 189 18.89 -5.15 -14.20
C ILE A 189 18.18 -4.59 -12.99
N LYS A 190 16.98 -4.02 -13.16
CA LYS A 190 16.19 -3.46 -12.04
C LYS A 190 15.67 -4.54 -11.09
N GLU A 191 15.28 -5.69 -11.63
CA GLU A 191 14.71 -6.81 -10.87
C GLU A 191 15.79 -7.69 -10.20
N SER A 192 17.07 -7.55 -10.62
CA SER A 192 18.16 -8.43 -10.21
C SER A 192 18.63 -8.15 -8.79
N SER A 193 18.97 -9.23 -8.09
CA SER A 193 19.66 -9.17 -6.81
C SER A 193 21.09 -8.62 -6.94
N LEU A 194 21.67 -8.23 -5.81
CA LEU A 194 23.07 -7.78 -5.78
C LEU A 194 24.05 -8.86 -6.25
N GLU A 195 23.76 -10.13 -6.01
CA GLU A 195 24.57 -11.27 -6.43
C GLU A 195 24.49 -11.45 -7.94
N ASP A 196 23.29 -11.43 -8.51
CA ASP A 196 23.10 -11.50 -9.96
C ASP A 196 23.80 -10.34 -10.69
N LEU A 197 23.69 -9.11 -10.15
CA LEU A 197 24.34 -7.93 -10.73
C LEU A 197 25.88 -8.04 -10.73
N LYS A 198 26.46 -8.63 -9.68
CA LYS A 198 27.92 -8.90 -9.63
C LYS A 198 28.32 -9.89 -10.71
N GLU A 199 27.54 -10.92 -10.95
CA GLU A 199 27.80 -11.88 -12.01
C GLU A 199 27.58 -11.26 -13.39
N MET A 200 26.48 -10.53 -13.59
CA MET A 200 26.22 -9.79 -14.84
C MET A 200 27.34 -8.80 -15.17
N SER A 201 27.95 -8.17 -14.17
CA SER A 201 29.03 -7.21 -14.39
C SER A 201 30.24 -7.83 -15.09
N GLN A 202 30.47 -9.16 -14.94
CA GLN A 202 31.53 -9.89 -15.59
C GLN A 202 31.25 -10.09 -17.09
N TYR A 203 29.98 -10.13 -17.50
CA TYR A 203 29.57 -10.22 -18.90
C TYR A 203 29.40 -8.84 -19.56
N ALA A 204 29.42 -7.76 -18.75
CA ALA A 204 29.14 -6.42 -19.21
C ALA A 204 30.39 -5.59 -19.57
N ASP A 205 31.59 -6.20 -19.52
CA ASP A 205 32.85 -5.51 -19.88
C ASP A 205 32.73 -4.96 -21.32
N GLU A 206 32.96 -3.65 -21.49
CA GLU A 206 32.77 -2.90 -22.75
C GLU A 206 31.28 -2.77 -23.22
N SER A 207 30.30 -3.34 -22.49
CA SER A 207 28.90 -3.23 -22.82
C SER A 207 28.32 -1.88 -22.44
N PRO A 208 27.35 -1.31 -23.21
CA PRO A 208 26.64 -0.08 -22.86
C PRO A 208 25.79 -0.23 -21.59
N TYR A 209 25.64 -1.43 -21.07
CA TYR A 209 24.84 -1.73 -19.87
C TYR A 209 25.64 -1.71 -18.56
N LEU A 210 26.97 -1.68 -18.61
CA LEU A 210 27.81 -1.61 -17.41
C LEU A 210 27.44 -0.41 -16.48
N PRO A 211 27.18 0.80 -17.00
CA PRO A 211 26.73 1.91 -16.16
C PRO A 211 25.38 1.65 -15.47
N HIS A 212 24.45 0.95 -16.12
CA HIS A 212 23.15 0.57 -15.54
C HIS A 212 23.34 -0.38 -14.36
N ILE A 213 24.16 -1.42 -14.53
CA ILE A 213 24.48 -2.40 -13.49
C ILE A 213 25.18 -1.71 -12.31
N THR A 214 26.20 -0.90 -12.60
CA THR A 214 26.97 -0.18 -11.57
C THR A 214 26.08 0.77 -10.76
N TYR A 215 25.15 1.47 -11.43
CA TYR A 215 24.17 2.34 -10.77
C TYR A 215 23.22 1.53 -9.89
N GLN A 216 22.69 0.41 -10.39
CA GLN A 216 21.77 -0.43 -9.62
C GLN A 216 22.47 -1.05 -8.40
N MET A 217 23.71 -1.52 -8.55
CA MET A 217 24.52 -2.00 -7.43
C MET A 217 24.77 -0.90 -6.39
N ALA A 218 25.12 0.32 -6.84
CA ALA A 218 25.31 1.45 -5.94
C ALA A 218 24.03 1.78 -5.17
N SER A 219 22.88 1.72 -5.84
CA SER A 219 21.56 1.97 -5.23
C SER A 219 21.21 0.91 -4.20
N LEU A 220 21.36 -0.39 -4.53
CA LEU A 220 21.10 -1.49 -3.59
C LEU A 220 22.05 -1.46 -2.39
N TYR A 221 23.33 -1.15 -2.58
CA TYR A 221 24.24 -0.97 -1.45
C TYR A 221 23.85 0.19 -0.55
N LEU A 222 23.36 1.29 -1.14
CA LEU A 222 22.88 2.43 -0.36
C LEU A 222 21.61 2.06 0.43
N GLU A 223 20.67 1.36 -0.21
CA GLU A 223 19.45 0.85 0.42
C GLU A 223 19.76 -0.12 1.55
N ASP A 224 20.81 -0.94 1.40
CA ASP A 224 21.27 -1.89 2.43
C ASP A 224 22.20 -1.26 3.47
N ASN A 225 22.33 0.07 3.47
CA ASN A 225 23.18 0.84 4.38
C ASN A 225 24.69 0.45 4.34
N GLN A 226 25.14 -0.15 3.22
CA GLN A 226 26.53 -0.48 2.97
C GLN A 226 27.26 0.71 2.31
N LEU A 227 27.41 1.81 3.04
CA LEU A 227 27.82 3.12 2.52
C LEU A 227 29.17 3.11 1.80
N GLU A 228 30.16 2.33 2.26
CA GLU A 228 31.48 2.24 1.62
C GLU A 228 31.39 1.53 0.27
N ASN A 229 30.59 0.44 0.18
CA ASN A 229 30.36 -0.26 -1.08
C ASN A 229 29.56 0.61 -2.06
N ALA A 230 28.51 1.30 -1.59
CA ALA A 230 27.73 2.25 -2.38
C ALA A 230 28.62 3.37 -2.94
N LYS A 231 29.50 3.93 -2.11
CA LYS A 231 30.46 4.97 -2.48
C LYS A 231 31.44 4.49 -3.55
N SER A 232 31.98 3.28 -3.37
CA SER A 232 32.89 2.66 -4.33
C SER A 232 32.24 2.52 -5.71
N MET A 233 31.01 1.98 -5.77
CA MET A 233 30.25 1.82 -7.02
C MET A 233 29.85 3.16 -7.64
N ALA A 234 29.39 4.12 -6.86
CA ALA A 234 29.05 5.45 -7.36
C ALA A 234 30.28 6.21 -7.90
N MET A 235 31.43 6.08 -7.26
CA MET A 235 32.70 6.62 -7.77
C MET A 235 33.15 5.92 -9.06
N ALA A 236 33.00 4.59 -9.14
CA ALA A 236 33.27 3.84 -10.34
C ALA A 236 32.40 4.32 -11.51
N LEU A 237 31.10 4.50 -11.28
CA LEU A 237 30.15 5.03 -12.26
C LEU A 237 30.57 6.41 -12.78
N VAL A 238 30.93 7.34 -11.89
CA VAL A 238 31.37 8.71 -12.28
C VAL A 238 32.65 8.70 -13.09
N ARG A 239 33.56 7.73 -12.88
CA ARG A 239 34.86 7.66 -13.53
C ARG A 239 34.84 6.87 -14.85
N SER A 240 34.00 5.85 -14.96
CA SER A 240 34.01 4.88 -16.07
C SER A 240 33.20 5.30 -17.29
N THR A 241 32.27 6.25 -17.15
CA THR A 241 31.39 6.67 -18.25
C THR A 241 31.63 8.12 -18.66
N PRO A 242 31.67 8.43 -19.94
CA PRO A 242 31.70 9.81 -20.44
C PRO A 242 30.29 10.44 -20.49
N GLU A 243 29.24 9.66 -20.31
CA GLU A 243 27.86 10.09 -20.46
C GLU A 243 27.40 10.90 -19.23
N GLN A 244 27.02 12.16 -19.47
CA GLN A 244 26.68 13.11 -18.43
C GLN A 244 25.48 12.66 -17.55
N SER A 245 24.56 11.92 -18.11
CA SER A 245 23.40 11.38 -17.39
C SER A 245 23.81 10.45 -16.25
N TRP A 246 24.76 9.54 -16.51
CA TRP A 246 25.28 8.61 -15.50
C TRP A 246 26.19 9.28 -14.47
N ILE A 247 27.00 10.24 -14.91
CA ILE A 247 27.80 11.06 -13.99
C ILE A 247 26.90 11.78 -13.00
N SER A 248 25.80 12.36 -13.48
CA SER A 248 24.83 13.05 -12.61
C SER A 248 24.18 12.09 -11.61
N ARG A 249 23.75 10.90 -12.05
CA ARG A 249 23.18 9.87 -11.17
C ARG A 249 24.18 9.40 -10.11
N GLY A 250 25.43 9.16 -10.50
CA GLY A 250 26.49 8.78 -9.56
C GLY A 250 26.75 9.86 -8.51
N ARG A 251 26.74 11.14 -8.91
CA ARG A 251 26.90 12.28 -7.98
C ARG A 251 25.75 12.38 -6.99
N VAL A 252 24.51 12.13 -7.41
CA VAL A 252 23.35 12.11 -6.50
C VAL A 252 23.50 11.03 -5.42
N ILE A 253 24.00 9.83 -5.79
CA ILE A 253 24.29 8.79 -4.79
C ILE A 253 25.39 9.24 -3.82
N LEU A 254 26.48 9.83 -4.34
CA LEU A 254 27.58 10.34 -3.50
C LEU A 254 27.12 11.43 -2.54
N GLU A 255 26.25 12.33 -2.99
CA GLU A 255 25.64 13.37 -2.15
C GLU A 255 24.79 12.77 -1.04
N LYS A 256 23.96 11.78 -1.36
CA LYS A 256 23.17 11.05 -0.35
C LYS A 256 24.05 10.37 0.70
N ILE A 257 25.13 9.71 0.26
CA ILE A 257 26.10 9.08 1.18
C ILE A 257 26.77 10.12 2.08
N GLU A 258 27.18 11.25 1.53
CA GLU A 258 27.79 12.32 2.31
C GLU A 258 26.83 12.85 3.38
N GLN A 259 25.56 13.00 3.03
CA GLN A 259 24.50 13.38 3.97
C GLN A 259 24.32 12.34 5.07
N GLU A 260 24.29 11.04 4.73
CA GLU A 260 24.19 9.96 5.74
C GLU A 260 25.39 9.93 6.70
N VAL A 261 26.60 10.08 6.17
CA VAL A 261 27.84 10.09 6.97
C VAL A 261 27.93 11.34 7.84
N SER A 262 27.37 12.47 7.39
CA SER A 262 27.43 13.73 8.09
C SER A 262 26.31 13.96 9.11
N VAL A 263 25.40 13.00 9.27
CA VAL A 263 24.28 13.10 10.23
C VAL A 263 24.77 13.28 11.66
N LYS A 264 24.19 14.23 12.37
CA LYS A 264 24.37 14.37 13.82
C LYS A 264 23.54 13.29 14.52
N LYS A 265 24.19 12.27 15.03
CA LYS A 265 23.56 11.07 15.60
C LYS A 265 22.58 11.32 16.75
N ASN A 266 22.70 12.46 17.41
CA ASN A 266 21.88 12.86 18.55
C ASN A 266 20.95 14.06 18.25
N ALA A 267 20.86 14.53 17.00
CA ALA A 267 19.99 15.64 16.65
C ALA A 267 18.64 15.16 16.13
N VAL A 268 17.56 15.70 16.69
CA VAL A 268 16.18 15.44 16.28
C VAL A 268 15.54 16.76 15.89
N GLY A 269 14.98 16.81 14.68
CA GLY A 269 14.19 17.94 14.20
C GLY A 269 12.77 17.90 14.76
N CYS A 270 12.19 19.05 14.96
CA CYS A 270 10.83 19.20 15.44
C CYS A 270 10.07 20.18 14.53
N LEU A 271 9.08 19.70 13.80
CA LEU A 271 8.22 20.47 12.91
C LEU A 271 6.88 20.72 13.61
N LEU A 272 6.67 21.89 14.16
CA LEU A 272 5.46 22.20 14.92
C LEU A 272 4.90 23.57 14.52
N PRO A 273 3.58 23.73 14.46
CA PRO A 273 2.95 25.03 14.32
C PRO A 273 3.02 25.79 15.67
N LEU A 274 4.08 26.54 15.90
CA LEU A 274 4.26 27.31 17.14
C LEU A 274 3.69 28.73 17.05
N SER A 275 3.26 29.13 15.87
CA SER A 275 2.51 30.36 15.62
C SER A 275 1.29 30.08 14.74
N GLY A 276 0.36 31.06 14.62
CA GLY A 276 -0.87 30.90 13.85
C GLY A 276 -1.99 30.14 14.60
N PRO A 277 -3.03 29.68 13.90
CA PRO A 277 -4.25 29.14 14.51
C PRO A 277 -4.06 27.80 15.25
N TYR A 278 -3.00 27.08 14.95
CA TYR A 278 -2.69 25.77 15.56
C TYR A 278 -1.61 25.83 16.64
N ALA A 279 -1.19 27.03 17.04
CA ALA A 279 -0.06 27.23 17.97
C ALA A 279 -0.25 26.56 19.33
N ILE A 280 -1.47 26.49 19.82
CA ILE A 280 -1.77 25.83 21.10
C ILE A 280 -1.41 24.33 21.05
N TYR A 281 -1.75 23.62 19.98
CA TYR A 281 -1.43 22.21 19.82
C TYR A 281 0.07 21.98 19.63
N GLY A 282 0.72 22.84 18.84
CA GLY A 282 2.18 22.79 18.66
C GLY A 282 2.92 22.98 19.97
N GLN A 283 2.46 23.92 20.82
CA GLN A 283 3.07 24.15 22.13
C GLN A 283 2.88 22.96 23.09
N GLU A 284 1.72 22.35 23.09
CA GLU A 284 1.47 21.16 23.92
C GLU A 284 2.38 19.99 23.56
N VAL A 285 2.52 19.70 22.26
CA VAL A 285 3.48 18.69 21.79
C VAL A 285 4.91 19.04 22.22
N LEU A 286 5.32 20.30 22.06
CA LEU A 286 6.64 20.75 22.46
C LEU A 286 6.88 20.59 23.96
N ASN A 287 5.89 20.90 24.80
CA ASN A 287 5.94 20.71 26.24
C ASN A 287 6.18 19.22 26.58
N GLY A 288 5.45 18.33 25.93
CA GLY A 288 5.64 16.88 26.06
C GLY A 288 7.04 16.44 25.66
N ILE A 289 7.53 16.89 24.50
CA ILE A 289 8.88 16.58 24.01
C ILE A 289 9.94 17.05 25.01
N GLN A 290 9.81 18.25 25.54
CA GLN A 290 10.76 18.80 26.52
C GLN A 290 10.82 17.96 27.80
N LEU A 291 9.69 17.52 28.33
CA LEU A 291 9.64 16.61 29.48
C LEU A 291 10.26 15.25 29.15
N GLY A 292 9.98 14.68 27.98
CA GLY A 292 10.56 13.41 27.52
C GLY A 292 12.07 13.47 27.30
N MET A 293 12.61 14.66 27.05
CA MET A 293 14.04 14.91 27.02
C MET A 293 14.67 15.04 28.43
N GLY A 294 13.88 15.08 29.48
CA GLY A 294 14.32 15.22 30.86
C GLY A 294 14.31 16.64 31.41
N LEU A 295 13.51 17.55 30.82
CA LEU A 295 13.28 18.86 31.42
C LEU A 295 12.69 18.68 32.82
N GLY A 296 13.31 19.29 33.83
CA GLY A 296 12.93 19.12 35.23
C GLY A 296 13.57 17.91 35.94
N ASN A 297 14.33 17.05 35.22
CA ASN A 297 15.11 15.94 35.82
C ASN A 297 16.61 16.07 35.48
N PRO A 298 17.45 16.59 36.38
CA PRO A 298 18.89 16.80 36.12
C PRO A 298 19.69 15.53 35.80
N LEU A 299 19.20 14.35 36.19
CA LEU A 299 19.88 13.08 35.94
C LEU A 299 19.64 12.58 34.49
N GLU A 300 18.55 12.95 33.86
CA GLU A 300 18.20 12.55 32.50
C GLU A 300 18.68 13.54 31.42
N SER A 301 18.83 14.81 31.79
CA SER A 301 19.31 15.87 30.88
C SER A 301 20.74 15.65 30.36
N ALA A 302 21.51 14.77 30.99
CA ALA A 302 22.91 14.47 30.63
C ALA A 302 23.07 13.54 29.40
N GLN A 303 22.01 12.95 28.87
CA GLN A 303 22.06 12.08 27.68
C GLN A 303 21.54 12.83 26.43
N GLY A 304 22.19 13.93 26.14
CA GLY A 304 21.91 14.99 25.20
C GLY A 304 21.40 14.63 23.81
N ILE A 305 20.06 14.58 23.62
CA ILE A 305 19.49 14.85 22.31
C ILE A 305 19.51 16.35 22.06
N GLU A 306 20.06 16.77 20.92
CA GLU A 306 19.95 18.14 20.39
C GLU A 306 18.59 18.27 19.69
N LEU A 307 17.68 19.10 20.22
CA LEU A 307 16.39 19.36 19.59
C LEU A 307 16.48 20.60 18.71
N VAL A 308 16.20 20.46 17.42
CA VAL A 308 16.16 21.57 16.44
C VAL A 308 14.72 21.87 16.08
N ILE A 309 14.20 23.01 16.52
CA ILE A 309 12.78 23.36 16.39
C ILE A 309 12.59 24.27 15.19
N LYS A 310 11.62 23.96 14.33
CA LYS A 310 11.15 24.78 13.21
C LYS A 310 9.65 25.03 13.35
N ASP A 311 9.26 26.31 13.27
CA ASP A 311 7.86 26.73 13.28
C ASP A 311 7.28 26.60 11.87
N THR A 312 6.30 25.73 11.69
CA THR A 312 5.62 25.51 10.40
C THR A 312 4.48 26.51 10.17
N ARG A 313 4.08 27.27 11.17
CA ARG A 313 2.88 28.13 11.16
C ARG A 313 1.59 27.40 10.75
N GLY A 314 1.66 26.07 10.60
CA GLY A 314 0.62 25.23 10.05
C GLY A 314 0.47 25.37 8.52
N GLU A 315 1.50 25.86 7.81
CA GLU A 315 1.49 26.08 6.35
C GLU A 315 2.32 25.00 5.62
N ALA A 316 1.79 24.51 4.50
CA ALA A 316 2.39 23.40 3.75
C ALA A 316 3.79 23.72 3.21
N ASP A 317 3.96 24.93 2.64
CA ASP A 317 5.22 25.33 2.03
C ASP A 317 6.31 25.52 3.09
N ASP A 318 5.96 26.08 4.25
CA ASP A 318 6.88 26.25 5.37
C ASP A 318 7.35 24.90 5.93
N ALA A 319 6.44 23.93 6.03
CA ALA A 319 6.79 22.59 6.49
C ALA A 319 7.76 21.87 5.54
N VAL A 320 7.56 22.01 4.23
CA VAL A 320 8.46 21.43 3.21
C VAL A 320 9.85 22.07 3.26
N LEU A 321 9.93 23.40 3.34
CA LEU A 321 11.19 24.12 3.46
C LEU A 321 11.92 23.76 4.76
N ALA A 322 11.20 23.64 5.86
CA ALA A 322 11.77 23.28 7.16
C ALA A 322 12.34 21.86 7.16
N VAL A 323 11.74 20.91 6.43
CA VAL A 323 12.33 19.57 6.24
C VAL A 323 13.68 19.69 5.52
N GLU A 324 13.76 20.47 4.43
CA GLU A 324 15.03 20.67 3.70
C GLU A 324 16.12 21.27 4.59
N GLU A 325 15.79 22.29 5.37
CA GLU A 325 16.74 22.92 6.32
C GLU A 325 17.19 21.93 7.40
N LEU A 326 16.27 21.19 8.01
CA LEU A 326 16.60 20.18 9.03
C LEU A 326 17.52 19.09 8.49
N VAL A 327 17.34 18.68 7.24
CA VAL A 327 18.14 17.62 6.62
C VAL A 327 19.51 18.14 6.17
N ARG A 328 19.57 19.26 5.47
CA ARG A 328 20.78 19.75 4.79
C ARG A 328 21.69 20.58 5.71
N GLU A 329 21.10 21.47 6.50
CA GLU A 329 21.85 22.40 7.33
C GLU A 329 22.07 21.84 8.74
N GLU A 330 20.99 21.37 9.37
CA GLU A 330 21.02 20.89 10.74
C GLU A 330 21.45 19.42 10.85
N ARG A 331 21.29 18.64 9.75
CA ARG A 331 21.73 17.24 9.64
C ARG A 331 21.11 16.33 10.67
N VAL A 332 19.82 16.53 10.96
CA VAL A 332 19.09 15.75 11.98
C VAL A 332 18.99 14.28 11.62
N MET A 333 18.92 13.40 12.64
CA MET A 333 18.75 11.96 12.52
C MET A 333 17.30 11.58 12.22
N ALA A 334 16.35 12.26 12.83
CA ALA A 334 14.91 12.06 12.69
C ALA A 334 14.16 13.39 12.81
N ILE A 335 12.89 13.37 12.42
CA ILE A 335 11.98 14.50 12.53
C ILE A 335 10.72 14.07 13.29
N ILE A 336 10.24 14.89 14.23
CA ILE A 336 8.94 14.75 14.91
C ILE A 336 7.98 15.80 14.36
N GLY A 337 6.74 15.40 14.07
CA GLY A 337 5.72 16.24 13.43
C GLY A 337 5.72 16.07 11.91
N PRO A 338 4.99 16.92 11.15
CA PRO A 338 4.09 17.97 11.64
C PRO A 338 2.75 17.43 12.17
N LEU A 339 1.82 18.36 12.51
CA LEU A 339 0.52 18.03 13.12
C LEU A 339 -0.66 18.22 12.16
N ALA A 340 -0.72 19.37 11.49
CA ALA A 340 -1.90 19.77 10.72
C ALA A 340 -2.00 19.02 9.39
N SER A 341 -3.21 18.53 9.07
CA SER A 341 -3.44 17.69 7.89
C SER A 341 -3.04 18.32 6.56
N ARG A 342 -3.03 19.65 6.46
CA ARG A 342 -2.67 20.36 5.22
C ARG A 342 -1.16 20.43 4.94
N GLU A 343 -0.33 20.38 5.99
CA GLU A 343 1.13 20.48 5.88
C GLU A 343 1.83 19.12 5.75
N ILE A 344 1.15 18.06 6.19
CA ILE A 344 1.80 16.79 6.49
C ILE A 344 2.24 16.00 5.26
N SER A 345 1.42 15.94 4.17
CA SER A 345 1.80 15.16 2.98
C SER A 345 2.99 15.76 2.25
N GLY A 346 3.12 17.07 2.21
CA GLY A 346 4.28 17.74 1.63
C GLY A 346 5.55 17.42 2.41
N ALA A 347 5.51 17.56 3.73
CA ALA A 347 6.62 17.26 4.63
C ALA A 347 7.02 15.77 4.58
N ALA A 348 6.03 14.86 4.62
CA ALA A 348 6.27 13.41 4.57
C ALA A 348 6.96 12.99 3.25
N ARG A 349 6.45 13.45 2.10
CA ARG A 349 7.10 13.18 0.80
C ARG A 349 8.51 13.74 0.72
N LYS A 350 8.72 14.95 1.27
CA LYS A 350 10.05 15.56 1.29
C LYS A 350 11.00 14.77 2.21
N ALA A 351 10.53 14.32 3.35
CA ALA A 351 11.31 13.46 4.25
C ALA A 351 11.67 12.11 3.60
N GLN A 352 10.72 11.49 2.88
CA GLN A 352 10.96 10.28 2.08
C GLN A 352 12.00 10.53 0.98
N GLU A 353 11.88 11.63 0.23
CA GLU A 353 12.84 12.01 -0.83
C GLU A 353 14.28 12.13 -0.29
N TRP A 354 14.44 12.71 0.89
CA TRP A 354 15.73 12.90 1.55
C TRP A 354 16.18 11.75 2.44
N GLY A 355 15.38 10.69 2.59
CA GLY A 355 15.69 9.51 3.38
C GLY A 355 15.82 9.78 4.88
N VAL A 356 15.03 10.71 5.44
CA VAL A 356 15.02 11.01 6.87
C VAL A 356 13.75 10.46 7.52
N PRO A 357 13.83 9.64 8.57
CA PRO A 357 12.66 9.18 9.31
C PRO A 357 11.88 10.34 9.90
N ILE A 358 10.59 10.39 9.62
CA ILE A 358 9.66 11.39 10.14
C ILE A 358 8.53 10.70 10.91
N VAL A 359 8.39 11.03 12.20
CA VAL A 359 7.31 10.52 13.05
C VAL A 359 6.22 11.58 13.15
N THR A 360 5.16 11.38 12.41
CA THR A 360 4.04 12.31 12.32
C THR A 360 3.07 12.14 13.49
N LEU A 361 2.44 13.22 13.93
CA LEU A 361 1.46 13.25 15.02
C LEU A 361 0.10 13.71 14.47
N THR A 362 -0.47 12.94 13.52
CA THR A 362 -1.64 13.35 12.75
C THR A 362 -2.72 12.28 12.68
N GLN A 363 -3.97 12.74 12.55
CA GLN A 363 -5.13 11.88 12.26
C GLN A 363 -5.33 11.60 10.76
N LYS A 364 -4.47 12.13 9.88
CA LYS A 364 -4.64 11.93 8.45
C LYS A 364 -4.46 10.46 8.10
N GLU A 365 -5.52 9.84 7.59
CA GLU A 365 -5.46 8.48 7.06
C GLU A 365 -4.39 8.37 5.95
N ASP A 366 -3.83 7.19 5.76
CA ASP A 366 -2.89 6.83 4.68
C ASP A 366 -1.60 7.67 4.61
N ILE A 367 -1.19 8.36 5.68
CA ILE A 367 0.02 9.18 5.65
C ILE A 367 1.29 8.33 5.51
N THR A 368 1.32 7.15 6.07
CA THR A 368 2.45 6.22 5.98
C THR A 368 2.64 5.64 4.58
N ALA A 369 1.60 5.67 3.73
CA ALA A 369 1.70 5.32 2.32
C ALA A 369 2.59 6.28 1.49
N GLU A 370 2.97 7.45 2.03
CA GLU A 370 3.90 8.38 1.38
C GLU A 370 5.34 7.81 1.32
N GLY A 371 5.68 6.79 2.13
CA GLY A 371 6.93 6.03 2.02
C GLY A 371 7.44 5.43 3.33
N GLU A 372 8.45 4.57 3.22
CA GLU A 372 9.02 3.80 4.32
C GLU A 372 9.74 4.63 5.41
N MET A 373 10.08 5.89 5.14
CA MET A 373 10.62 6.83 6.13
C MET A 373 9.53 7.52 6.95
N VAL A 374 8.25 7.28 6.65
CA VAL A 374 7.12 7.97 7.26
C VAL A 374 6.46 7.07 8.30
N PHE A 375 6.48 7.53 9.55
CA PHE A 375 5.86 6.88 10.69
C PHE A 375 4.73 7.74 11.25
N ARG A 376 3.75 7.11 11.89
CA ARG A 376 2.70 7.82 12.61
C ARG A 376 2.60 7.31 14.05
N ASN A 377 2.84 8.20 15.02
CA ASN A 377 2.56 7.95 16.44
C ASN A 377 1.36 8.77 16.88
N TYR A 378 0.19 8.45 16.31
CA TYR A 378 -1.07 9.09 16.67
C TYR A 378 -2.25 8.17 16.39
N LEU A 379 -3.19 8.12 17.33
CA LEU A 379 -4.37 7.27 17.21
C LEU A 379 -5.38 7.87 16.22
N ILE A 380 -5.80 7.09 15.25
CA ILE A 380 -6.74 7.50 14.19
C ILE A 380 -8.17 7.05 14.48
N PRO A 381 -9.18 7.76 13.94
CA PRO A 381 -10.59 7.44 14.16
C PRO A 381 -10.96 6.00 13.81
N SER A 382 -10.38 5.42 12.76
CA SER A 382 -10.64 4.03 12.37
C SER A 382 -10.23 3.03 13.47
N ARG A 383 -9.06 3.23 14.12
CA ARG A 383 -8.59 2.39 15.24
C ARG A 383 -9.41 2.61 16.52
N GLU A 384 -9.82 3.85 16.78
CA GLU A 384 -10.70 4.18 17.91
C GLU A 384 -12.04 3.46 17.80
N ILE A 385 -12.68 3.55 16.63
CA ILE A 385 -13.95 2.90 16.35
C ILE A 385 -13.80 1.38 16.33
N GLN A 386 -12.71 0.86 15.78
CA GLN A 386 -12.39 -0.56 15.81
C GLN A 386 -12.42 -1.11 17.24
N ALA A 387 -11.68 -0.51 18.15
CA ALA A 387 -11.61 -0.96 19.54
C ALA A 387 -12.95 -0.84 20.26
N LEU A 388 -13.71 0.23 19.99
CA LEU A 388 -15.05 0.43 20.54
C LEU A 388 -16.01 -0.70 20.11
N VAL A 389 -16.06 -0.99 18.81
CA VAL A 389 -16.95 -2.02 18.25
C VAL A 389 -16.52 -3.43 18.67
N GLU A 390 -15.22 -3.71 18.69
CA GLU A 390 -14.69 -4.98 19.21
C GLU A 390 -15.10 -5.22 20.67
N LYS A 391 -14.98 -4.19 21.52
CA LYS A 391 -15.43 -4.29 22.91
C LYS A 391 -16.94 -4.46 23.02
N ALA A 392 -17.72 -3.73 22.20
CA ALA A 392 -19.17 -3.81 22.20
C ALA A 392 -19.66 -5.22 21.78
N ILE A 393 -19.12 -5.77 20.70
CA ILE A 393 -19.56 -7.08 20.16
C ILE A 393 -18.93 -8.23 20.96
N ASN A 394 -17.59 -8.29 21.05
CA ASN A 394 -16.91 -9.44 21.61
C ASN A 394 -16.84 -9.41 23.14
N GLY A 395 -16.80 -8.21 23.74
CA GLY A 395 -16.67 -8.04 25.19
C GLY A 395 -18.00 -7.90 25.93
N LEU A 396 -19.04 -7.37 25.28
CA LEU A 396 -20.35 -7.09 25.91
C LEU A 396 -21.52 -7.83 25.24
N ASP A 397 -21.26 -8.66 24.22
CA ASP A 397 -22.25 -9.43 23.44
C ASP A 397 -23.37 -8.57 22.83
N LEU A 398 -23.07 -7.28 22.49
CA LEU A 398 -24.01 -6.41 21.81
C LEU A 398 -23.99 -6.73 20.32
N LYS A 399 -25.15 -6.90 19.68
CA LYS A 399 -25.24 -7.38 18.28
C LYS A 399 -25.96 -6.43 17.35
N ARG A 400 -26.84 -5.60 17.90
CA ARG A 400 -27.71 -4.71 17.13
C ARG A 400 -27.43 -3.27 17.54
N PHE A 401 -27.22 -2.42 16.56
CA PHE A 401 -26.77 -1.06 16.79
C PHE A 401 -27.67 -0.06 16.06
N ALA A 402 -27.90 1.09 16.68
CA ALA A 402 -28.43 2.27 16.03
C ALA A 402 -27.32 3.31 15.90
N ILE A 403 -27.38 4.15 14.86
CA ILE A 403 -26.48 5.28 14.66
C ILE A 403 -27.30 6.56 14.62
N PHE A 404 -26.91 7.54 15.44
CA PHE A 404 -27.53 8.83 15.51
C PHE A 404 -26.48 9.92 15.37
N TYR A 405 -26.40 10.59 14.21
CA TYR A 405 -25.23 11.36 13.85
C TYR A 405 -25.55 12.74 13.26
N PRO A 406 -24.67 13.76 13.44
CA PRO A 406 -24.84 15.07 12.83
C PRO A 406 -24.62 15.00 11.31
N ASP A 407 -25.47 15.68 10.54
CA ASP A 407 -25.39 15.77 9.08
C ASP A 407 -24.26 16.73 8.65
N ASN A 408 -23.02 16.31 8.94
CA ASN A 408 -21.80 17.00 8.56
C ASN A 408 -20.70 15.99 8.20
N ARG A 409 -19.55 16.48 7.72
CA ARG A 409 -18.46 15.61 7.30
C ARG A 409 -17.97 14.66 8.41
N TYR A 410 -17.87 15.15 9.64
CA TYR A 410 -17.41 14.34 10.77
C TYR A 410 -18.39 13.22 11.10
N GLY A 411 -19.70 13.55 11.18
CA GLY A 411 -20.75 12.58 11.43
C GLY A 411 -20.80 11.48 10.34
N HIS A 412 -20.76 11.86 9.07
CA HIS A 412 -20.76 10.91 7.96
C HIS A 412 -19.54 9.99 7.98
N THR A 413 -18.34 10.54 8.23
CA THR A 413 -17.12 9.74 8.31
C THR A 413 -17.19 8.73 9.45
N SER A 414 -17.59 9.18 10.66
CA SER A 414 -17.69 8.33 11.84
C SER A 414 -18.77 7.26 11.70
N MET A 415 -19.92 7.63 11.09
CA MET A 415 -21.01 6.71 10.81
C MET A 415 -20.56 5.57 9.88
N ASN A 416 -19.90 5.89 8.77
CA ASN A 416 -19.41 4.89 7.82
C ASN A 416 -18.38 3.95 8.48
N LEU A 417 -17.38 4.49 9.19
CA LEU A 417 -16.38 3.68 9.91
C LEU A 417 -17.04 2.74 10.93
N PHE A 418 -18.04 3.23 11.67
CA PHE A 418 -18.75 2.42 12.66
C PHE A 418 -19.58 1.33 11.99
N TRP A 419 -20.30 1.68 10.92
CA TRP A 419 -21.15 0.75 10.16
C TRP A 419 -20.32 -0.38 9.59
N ASP A 420 -19.27 -0.06 8.83
CA ASP A 420 -18.41 -1.03 8.19
C ASP A 420 -17.81 -2.01 9.22
N ARG A 421 -17.35 -1.47 10.37
CA ARG A 421 -16.76 -2.30 11.42
C ARG A 421 -17.76 -3.19 12.14
N VAL A 422 -18.99 -2.72 12.35
CA VAL A 422 -20.08 -3.53 12.94
C VAL A 422 -20.41 -4.70 12.03
N GLU A 423 -20.59 -4.47 10.72
CA GLU A 423 -20.87 -5.54 9.74
C GLU A 423 -19.72 -6.54 9.62
N GLU A 424 -18.50 -6.06 9.59
CA GLU A 424 -17.28 -6.91 9.52
C GLU A 424 -17.18 -7.88 10.71
N LEU A 425 -17.60 -7.47 11.89
CA LEU A 425 -17.61 -8.29 13.11
C LEU A 425 -18.92 -9.07 13.31
N GLY A 426 -19.82 -9.06 12.32
CA GLY A 426 -21.07 -9.84 12.34
C GLY A 426 -22.19 -9.22 13.18
N GLY A 427 -22.09 -7.94 13.55
CA GLY A 427 -23.17 -7.16 14.12
C GLY A 427 -24.16 -6.69 13.05
N THR A 428 -25.22 -6.01 13.47
CA THR A 428 -26.27 -5.49 12.57
C THR A 428 -26.61 -4.05 12.91
N ILE A 429 -26.66 -3.18 11.91
CA ILE A 429 -27.23 -1.83 12.06
C ILE A 429 -28.73 -1.92 11.79
N THR A 430 -29.55 -1.60 12.79
CA THR A 430 -31.01 -1.69 12.72
C THR A 430 -31.67 -0.34 12.45
N SER A 431 -31.03 0.76 12.83
CA SER A 431 -31.55 2.11 12.61
C SER A 431 -30.42 3.12 12.39
N VAL A 432 -30.63 4.06 11.48
CA VAL A 432 -29.70 5.16 11.20
C VAL A 432 -30.49 6.43 10.93
N GLU A 433 -30.25 7.47 11.73
CA GLU A 433 -30.84 8.78 11.53
C GLU A 433 -29.79 9.89 11.66
N SER A 434 -29.84 10.85 10.75
CA SER A 434 -29.04 12.08 10.83
C SER A 434 -29.86 13.24 11.33
N TYR A 435 -29.22 14.21 11.96
CA TYR A 435 -29.82 15.46 12.43
C TYR A 435 -28.99 16.67 11.98
N ASP A 436 -29.67 17.83 11.88
CA ASP A 436 -29.01 19.10 11.59
C ASP A 436 -28.06 19.47 12.76
N PRO A 437 -26.78 19.74 12.51
CA PRO A 437 -25.83 20.14 13.55
C PRO A 437 -26.23 21.36 14.37
N ASP A 438 -27.11 22.21 13.86
CA ASP A 438 -27.56 23.42 14.53
C ASP A 438 -28.85 23.21 15.34
N GLU A 439 -29.51 22.05 15.21
CA GLU A 439 -30.74 21.72 15.98
C GLU A 439 -30.44 21.48 17.46
N THR A 440 -31.47 21.77 18.30
CA THR A 440 -31.46 21.51 19.74
C THR A 440 -32.61 20.60 20.20
N ASP A 441 -33.59 20.35 19.34
CA ASP A 441 -34.70 19.42 19.56
C ASP A 441 -34.65 18.30 18.53
N PHE A 442 -34.37 17.11 18.98
CA PHE A 442 -34.15 15.92 18.14
C PHE A 442 -35.40 15.01 18.10
N ALA A 443 -36.56 15.55 18.48
CA ALA A 443 -37.80 14.80 18.61
C ALA A 443 -38.21 14.06 17.33
N VAL A 444 -38.04 14.69 16.17
CA VAL A 444 -38.47 14.14 14.89
C VAL A 444 -37.58 12.96 14.51
N GLU A 445 -36.27 13.11 14.61
CA GLU A 445 -35.26 12.11 14.25
C GLU A 445 -35.32 10.91 15.20
N ILE A 446 -35.40 11.15 16.51
CA ILE A 446 -35.58 10.09 17.51
C ILE A 446 -36.88 9.31 17.26
N LYS A 447 -37.98 9.99 16.95
CA LYS A 447 -39.24 9.31 16.61
C LYS A 447 -39.14 8.50 15.31
N LYS A 448 -38.41 8.96 14.31
CA LYS A 448 -38.13 8.18 13.09
C LYS A 448 -37.33 6.93 13.43
N MET A 449 -36.24 7.08 14.18
CA MET A 449 -35.34 6.01 14.58
C MET A 449 -36.09 4.85 15.26
N VAL A 450 -37.08 5.13 16.11
CA VAL A 450 -37.84 4.11 16.84
C VAL A 450 -39.27 3.89 16.31
N GLY A 451 -39.55 4.33 15.10
CA GLY A 451 -40.80 4.12 14.40
C GLY A 451 -42.01 4.85 15.00
N LEU A 452 -41.83 5.81 15.92
CA LEU A 452 -42.93 6.62 16.49
C LEU A 452 -43.42 7.71 15.53
N HIS A 453 -42.67 8.03 14.49
CA HIS A 453 -43.03 9.02 13.48
C HIS A 453 -44.11 8.52 12.52
N TYR A 454 -44.24 7.19 12.37
CA TYR A 454 -45.10 6.56 11.38
C TYR A 454 -46.31 5.93 12.06
N TRP A 455 -47.48 6.04 11.39
CA TRP A 455 -48.67 5.35 11.86
C TRP A 455 -48.50 3.82 11.80
N ARG A 456 -48.97 3.12 12.85
CA ARG A 456 -48.88 1.65 12.95
C ARG A 456 -50.24 1.03 13.22
N PRO A 457 -50.58 -0.16 12.64
CA PRO A 457 -51.75 -0.95 13.01
C PRO A 457 -51.69 -1.38 14.47
N ARG A 458 -52.87 -1.46 15.14
CA ARG A 458 -52.98 -1.85 16.56
C ARG A 458 -52.31 -3.19 16.90
N LEU A 459 -52.32 -4.16 15.95
CA LEU A 459 -51.72 -5.46 16.17
C LEU A 459 -50.18 -5.35 16.31
N ILE A 460 -49.55 -4.57 15.45
CA ILE A 460 -48.10 -4.29 15.54
C ILE A 460 -47.77 -3.56 16.83
N GLU A 461 -48.60 -2.57 17.22
CA GLU A 461 -48.43 -1.83 18.46
C GLU A 461 -48.47 -2.73 19.70
N GLN A 462 -49.36 -3.71 19.74
CA GLN A 462 -49.44 -4.69 20.83
C GLN A 462 -48.19 -5.57 20.90
N THR A 463 -47.69 -6.04 19.76
CA THR A 463 -46.45 -6.84 19.71
C THR A 463 -45.25 -6.02 20.22
N VAL A 464 -45.10 -4.78 19.75
CA VAL A 464 -43.99 -3.89 20.19
C VAL A 464 -44.07 -3.64 21.71
N ARG A 465 -45.28 -3.47 22.28
CA ARG A 465 -45.45 -3.32 23.74
C ARG A 465 -45.03 -4.56 24.51
N GLN A 466 -45.36 -5.75 24.00
CA GLN A 466 -44.93 -7.02 24.62
C GLN A 466 -43.38 -7.17 24.55
N ASP A 467 -42.77 -6.88 23.42
CA ASP A 467 -41.32 -7.00 23.25
C ASP A 467 -40.56 -6.01 24.16
N ASN A 468 -41.11 -4.81 24.40
CA ASN A 468 -40.50 -3.83 25.27
C ASN A 468 -40.75 -4.08 26.77
N GLN A 469 -41.77 -4.85 27.14
CA GLN A 469 -42.17 -5.05 28.53
C GLN A 469 -41.03 -5.63 29.38
N ILE A 470 -40.24 -6.59 28.84
CA ILE A 470 -39.09 -7.20 29.53
C ILE A 470 -38.01 -6.16 29.80
N ARG A 471 -37.76 -5.25 28.87
CA ARG A 471 -36.77 -4.17 29.04
C ARG A 471 -37.23 -3.16 30.09
N TRP A 472 -38.51 -2.82 30.09
CA TRP A 472 -39.08 -1.84 31.03
C TRP A 472 -39.15 -2.39 32.47
N GLU A 473 -39.47 -3.67 32.65
CA GLU A 473 -39.52 -4.31 33.98
C GLU A 473 -38.15 -4.36 34.65
N ASN A 474 -37.07 -4.47 33.88
CA ASN A 474 -35.71 -4.51 34.41
C ASN A 474 -35.14 -3.13 34.79
N GLU A 475 -35.62 -2.04 34.20
CA GLU A 475 -35.01 -0.72 34.35
C GLU A 475 -35.91 0.34 35.00
N ILE A 476 -37.25 0.14 35.01
CA ILE A 476 -38.22 1.13 35.52
C ILE A 476 -38.97 0.56 36.72
N GLN A 477 -38.45 0.80 37.92
CA GLN A 477 -39.17 0.42 39.14
C GLN A 477 -40.39 1.30 39.47
N GLU A 478 -40.59 2.47 38.83
CA GLU A 478 -41.60 3.46 39.29
C GLU A 478 -42.48 4.12 38.21
N LYS A 479 -42.28 3.93 36.91
CA LYS A 479 -43.14 4.57 35.87
C LYS A 479 -43.42 3.63 34.70
N HIS A 480 -44.63 3.11 34.61
CA HIS A 480 -45.12 2.47 33.39
C HIS A 480 -45.43 3.52 32.32
N PRO A 481 -44.99 3.32 31.05
CA PRO A 481 -45.34 4.18 29.92
C PRO A 481 -46.86 4.26 29.79
N SER A 482 -47.42 5.45 29.51
CA SER A 482 -48.86 5.61 29.36
C SER A 482 -49.37 4.73 28.21
N GLU A 483 -50.49 4.04 28.41
CA GLU A 483 -51.09 3.19 27.34
C GLU A 483 -51.63 4.02 26.16
N GLU A 484 -51.73 5.33 26.30
CA GLU A 484 -52.26 6.25 25.29
C GLU A 484 -51.27 6.58 24.17
N ASN A 485 -49.98 6.47 24.42
CA ASN A 485 -48.93 6.78 23.41
C ASN A 485 -48.37 5.50 22.74
N PRO A 486 -48.08 5.54 21.44
CA PRO A 486 -47.42 4.40 20.77
C PRO A 486 -46.07 4.05 21.43
N ALA A 487 -45.79 2.75 21.53
CA ALA A 487 -44.52 2.27 22.09
C ALA A 487 -43.39 2.39 21.07
N PRO A 488 -42.13 2.79 21.46
CA PRO A 488 -40.99 2.81 20.56
C PRO A 488 -40.59 1.38 20.15
N ILE A 489 -40.11 1.20 18.93
CA ILE A 489 -39.41 -0.02 18.50
C ILE A 489 -37.96 0.14 18.91
N VAL A 490 -37.56 -0.61 19.96
CA VAL A 490 -36.15 -0.59 20.42
C VAL A 490 -35.54 -1.95 20.08
N ASP A 491 -35.11 -2.10 18.84
CA ASP A 491 -34.55 -3.33 18.30
C ASP A 491 -33.02 -3.29 18.20
N PHE A 492 -32.37 -2.37 18.93
CA PHE A 492 -30.92 -2.22 19.07
C PHE A 492 -30.50 -2.33 20.53
N ASP A 493 -29.26 -2.75 20.73
CA ASP A 493 -28.64 -2.93 22.06
C ASP A 493 -27.82 -1.71 22.45
N ALA A 494 -27.34 -0.95 21.45
CA ALA A 494 -26.56 0.28 21.64
C ALA A 494 -26.86 1.34 20.58
N ILE A 495 -26.59 2.61 20.92
CA ILE A 495 -26.66 3.76 20.02
C ILE A 495 -25.29 4.42 19.95
N PHE A 496 -24.75 4.55 18.74
CA PHE A 496 -23.51 5.29 18.48
C PHE A 496 -23.84 6.74 18.13
N ILE A 497 -23.22 7.70 18.87
CA ILE A 497 -23.46 9.14 18.70
C ILE A 497 -22.11 9.85 18.55
N PRO A 498 -21.62 10.05 17.32
CA PRO A 498 -20.37 10.75 17.05
C PRO A 498 -20.55 12.27 17.05
N ASP A 499 -20.68 12.87 18.23
CA ASP A 499 -20.82 14.33 18.35
C ASP A 499 -20.11 14.88 19.59
N ALA A 500 -20.04 16.20 19.65
CA ALA A 500 -19.45 16.96 20.75
C ALA A 500 -20.23 16.81 22.08
N PRO A 501 -19.55 16.94 23.24
CA PRO A 501 -20.14 16.76 24.56
C PRO A 501 -21.42 17.56 24.79
N GLN A 502 -21.44 18.84 24.39
CA GLN A 502 -22.56 19.75 24.53
C GLN A 502 -23.81 19.26 23.78
N ARG A 503 -23.59 18.70 22.59
CA ARG A 503 -24.68 18.16 21.77
C ARG A 503 -25.23 16.87 22.35
N VAL A 504 -24.34 15.98 22.76
CA VAL A 504 -24.69 14.71 23.41
C VAL A 504 -25.48 14.95 24.70
N ALA A 505 -25.13 15.96 25.45
CA ALA A 505 -25.86 16.35 26.66
C ALA A 505 -27.33 16.81 26.40
N LEU A 506 -27.62 17.30 25.20
CA LEU A 506 -28.98 17.62 24.75
C LEU A 506 -29.70 16.39 24.21
N ILE A 507 -29.01 15.46 23.57
CA ILE A 507 -29.56 14.27 22.93
C ILE A 507 -29.91 13.19 23.97
N ALA A 508 -28.97 12.85 24.87
CA ALA A 508 -29.08 11.71 25.76
C ALA A 508 -30.34 11.73 26.66
N PRO A 509 -30.80 12.88 27.22
CA PRO A 509 -32.02 12.94 28.01
C PRO A 509 -33.31 12.69 27.21
N GLN A 510 -33.29 12.87 25.89
CA GLN A 510 -34.47 12.68 25.05
C GLN A 510 -34.79 11.20 24.81
N PHE A 511 -33.80 10.29 24.90
CA PHE A 511 -34.10 8.86 24.76
C PHE A 511 -35.06 8.33 25.83
N PRO A 512 -34.82 8.50 27.13
CA PRO A 512 -35.78 8.10 28.15
C PRO A 512 -37.11 8.85 28.05
N PHE A 513 -37.10 10.11 27.58
CA PHE A 513 -38.33 10.87 27.36
C PHE A 513 -39.26 10.19 26.34
N TYR A 514 -38.68 9.53 25.32
CA TYR A 514 -39.42 8.71 24.33
C TYR A 514 -39.50 7.23 24.72
N ASN A 515 -39.31 6.87 25.98
CA ASN A 515 -39.36 5.50 26.50
C ASN A 515 -38.31 4.54 25.85
N ILE A 516 -37.17 5.07 25.44
CA ILE A 516 -36.03 4.29 24.94
C ILE A 516 -35.10 3.99 26.12
N PHE A 517 -35.18 2.75 26.62
CA PHE A 517 -34.44 2.29 27.79
C PHE A 517 -33.63 1.03 27.45
N GLY A 518 -32.66 0.65 28.29
CA GLY A 518 -31.87 -0.57 28.14
C GLY A 518 -30.92 -0.55 26.96
N VAL A 519 -30.54 0.63 26.53
CA VAL A 519 -29.62 0.82 25.41
C VAL A 519 -28.30 1.45 25.89
N ARG A 520 -27.19 0.91 25.43
CA ARG A 520 -25.85 1.43 25.73
C ARG A 520 -25.52 2.60 24.82
N LEU A 521 -25.07 3.71 25.38
CA LEU A 521 -24.55 4.81 24.57
C LEU A 521 -23.08 4.57 24.22
N LEU A 522 -22.74 4.70 22.95
CA LEU A 522 -21.40 4.60 22.41
C LEU A 522 -20.98 5.95 21.83
N GLY A 523 -19.81 6.43 22.19
CA GLY A 523 -19.33 7.73 21.77
C GLY A 523 -17.96 7.68 21.10
N THR A 524 -17.44 8.86 20.77
CA THR A 524 -16.08 9.06 20.30
C THR A 524 -15.22 9.68 21.41
N ARG A 525 -13.92 9.84 21.19
CA ARG A 525 -13.00 10.50 22.14
C ARG A 525 -13.42 11.90 22.56
N LEU A 526 -14.28 12.57 21.78
CA LEU A 526 -14.84 13.87 22.14
C LEU A 526 -15.63 13.83 23.46
N TRP A 527 -16.09 12.64 23.90
CA TRP A 527 -16.83 12.47 25.13
C TRP A 527 -15.97 12.53 26.39
N GLN A 528 -14.64 12.58 26.25
CA GLN A 528 -13.72 12.82 27.37
C GLN A 528 -13.78 14.30 27.81
N SER A 529 -14.91 14.70 28.35
CA SER A 529 -15.16 16.06 28.83
C SER A 529 -15.96 16.03 30.13
N THR A 530 -15.47 16.71 31.17
CA THR A 530 -16.22 16.89 32.44
C THR A 530 -17.53 17.61 32.19
N GLU A 531 -17.59 18.48 31.18
CA GLU A 531 -18.82 19.17 30.79
C GLU A 531 -19.92 18.18 30.39
N LEU A 532 -19.60 17.06 29.71
CA LEU A 532 -20.57 16.01 29.39
C LEU A 532 -21.17 15.42 30.66
N ILE A 533 -20.36 15.11 31.65
CA ILE A 533 -20.80 14.55 32.93
C ILE A 533 -21.67 15.55 33.66
N ASP A 534 -21.26 16.81 33.76
CA ASP A 534 -21.95 17.86 34.48
C ASP A 534 -23.34 18.18 33.90
N GLN A 535 -23.44 18.19 32.56
CA GLN A 535 -24.68 18.52 31.85
C GLN A 535 -25.60 17.31 31.67
N ALA A 536 -25.08 16.16 31.23
CA ALA A 536 -25.87 14.97 30.93
C ALA A 536 -26.14 14.09 32.15
N LYS A 537 -25.34 14.18 33.21
CA LYS A 537 -25.52 13.46 34.49
C LYS A 537 -25.76 11.94 34.28
N ASP A 538 -26.84 11.42 34.85
CA ASP A 538 -27.19 9.99 34.80
C ASP A 538 -27.56 9.49 33.38
N TYR A 539 -27.88 10.39 32.44
CA TYR A 539 -28.26 10.00 31.08
C TYR A 539 -27.12 9.42 30.24
N VAL A 540 -25.87 9.65 30.65
CA VAL A 540 -24.68 9.07 30.03
C VAL A 540 -24.01 8.01 30.91
N LYS A 541 -24.63 7.60 32.00
CA LYS A 541 -24.10 6.54 32.88
C LYS A 541 -24.00 5.22 32.09
N GLY A 542 -22.85 4.59 32.20
CA GLY A 542 -22.54 3.36 31.49
C GLY A 542 -22.20 3.54 30.00
N ALA A 543 -22.13 4.78 29.51
CA ALA A 543 -21.64 5.06 28.16
C ALA A 543 -20.20 4.56 27.97
N ILE A 544 -19.84 4.20 26.73
CA ILE A 544 -18.50 3.71 26.38
C ILE A 544 -17.94 4.52 25.22
N PHE A 545 -16.70 4.92 25.32
CA PHE A 545 -16.01 5.67 24.28
C PHE A 545 -14.49 5.47 24.35
N PRO A 546 -13.78 5.54 23.22
CA PRO A 546 -12.33 5.42 23.15
C PRO A 546 -11.65 6.75 23.49
N VAL A 547 -10.43 6.68 24.05
CA VAL A 547 -9.54 7.84 24.24
C VAL A 547 -8.11 7.45 23.94
N ALA A 548 -7.34 8.39 23.42
CA ALA A 548 -5.91 8.20 23.16
C ALA A 548 -5.07 8.28 24.44
N PHE A 549 -5.52 9.07 25.42
CA PHE A 549 -4.81 9.31 26.67
C PHE A 549 -5.80 9.54 27.81
N PHE A 550 -5.52 8.94 28.97
CA PHE A 550 -6.29 9.16 30.19
C PHE A 550 -5.35 9.32 31.40
N GLY A 551 -5.21 10.55 31.87
CA GLY A 551 -4.25 10.95 32.90
C GLY A 551 -4.48 10.41 34.32
N GLU A 552 -5.63 9.76 34.58
CA GLU A 552 -6.00 9.16 35.86
C GLU A 552 -5.75 7.63 35.88
N GLY A 553 -4.98 7.09 34.91
CA GLY A 553 -4.62 5.67 34.85
C GLY A 553 -3.63 5.27 35.96
N GLN A 554 -3.54 3.97 36.24
CA GLN A 554 -2.74 3.43 37.35
C GLN A 554 -1.39 2.85 36.88
N SER A 555 -0.56 3.64 36.17
CA SER A 555 0.83 3.23 35.91
C SER A 555 1.80 4.23 36.49
N ASN A 556 2.90 3.75 37.10
CA ASN A 556 3.91 4.62 37.73
C ASN A 556 4.45 5.69 36.76
N GLY A 557 4.67 5.33 35.50
CA GLY A 557 5.17 6.26 34.47
C GLY A 557 4.15 7.34 34.09
N LEU A 558 2.87 7.02 34.10
CA LEU A 558 1.79 7.96 33.82
C LEU A 558 1.62 8.99 34.95
N GLU A 559 1.61 8.53 36.20
CA GLU A 559 1.52 9.42 37.36
C GLU A 559 2.69 10.40 37.43
N GLU A 560 3.90 9.92 37.14
CA GLU A 560 5.11 10.75 37.09
C GLU A 560 5.00 11.80 35.98
N PHE A 561 4.59 11.42 34.77
CA PHE A 561 4.40 12.35 33.64
C PHE A 561 3.38 13.43 33.96
N VAL A 562 2.19 13.04 34.46
CA VAL A 562 1.13 13.99 34.80
C VAL A 562 1.61 14.97 35.88
N LYS A 563 2.32 14.48 36.90
CA LYS A 563 2.89 15.32 37.94
C LYS A 563 3.93 16.29 37.38
N LEU A 564 4.89 15.79 36.59
CA LEU A 564 5.92 16.64 35.96
C LEU A 564 5.31 17.70 35.05
N TYR A 565 4.25 17.34 34.32
CA TYR A 565 3.56 18.28 33.43
C TYR A 565 2.89 19.39 34.22
N ARG A 566 2.14 19.06 35.30
CA ARG A 566 1.51 20.04 36.20
C ARG A 566 2.55 20.95 36.86
N ASP A 567 3.63 20.38 37.35
CA ASP A 567 4.67 21.12 38.08
C ASP A 567 5.40 22.13 37.16
N ASN A 568 5.52 21.85 35.85
CA ASN A 568 6.25 22.72 34.91
C ASN A 568 5.34 23.69 34.14
N TYR A 569 4.07 23.30 33.87
CA TYR A 569 3.19 24.06 32.98
C TYR A 569 1.87 24.53 33.64
N GLU A 570 1.65 24.23 34.91
CA GLU A 570 0.46 24.63 35.69
C GLU A 570 -0.89 24.23 35.02
N SER A 571 -0.90 23.15 34.23
CA SER A 571 -2.04 22.65 33.48
C SER A 571 -2.05 21.12 33.40
N GLU A 572 -3.18 20.55 32.99
CA GLU A 572 -3.28 19.12 32.75
C GLU A 572 -2.68 18.77 31.39
N PRO A 573 -1.95 17.64 31.26
CA PRO A 573 -1.46 17.19 29.97
C PRO A 573 -2.60 16.70 29.09
N THR A 574 -2.53 17.02 27.78
CA THR A 574 -3.42 16.50 26.76
C THR A 574 -2.82 15.28 26.06
N ASP A 575 -3.61 14.67 25.17
CA ASP A 575 -3.12 13.61 24.27
C ASP A 575 -1.97 14.10 23.38
N MET A 576 -1.98 15.37 22.96
CA MET A 576 -0.89 15.97 22.18
C MET A 576 0.41 16.01 22.97
N ALA A 577 0.36 16.44 24.23
CA ALA A 577 1.52 16.47 25.12
C ALA A 577 2.05 15.04 25.39
N ALA A 578 1.14 14.09 25.65
CA ALA A 578 1.47 12.69 25.88
C ALA A 578 2.14 12.04 24.65
N ASN A 579 1.62 12.26 23.45
CA ASN A 579 2.24 11.76 22.21
C ASN A 579 3.61 12.39 21.95
N GLY A 580 3.78 13.68 22.20
CA GLY A 580 5.09 14.36 22.11
C GLY A 580 6.12 13.76 23.05
N TYR A 581 5.72 13.55 24.32
CA TYR A 581 6.54 12.91 25.36
C TYR A 581 6.98 11.50 24.97
N ASP A 582 6.04 10.69 24.52
CA ASP A 582 6.33 9.29 24.17
C ASP A 582 7.16 9.19 22.88
N THR A 583 6.91 10.05 21.89
CA THR A 583 7.64 10.02 20.62
C THR A 583 9.13 10.32 20.83
N ILE A 584 9.47 11.33 21.60
CA ILE A 584 10.90 11.65 21.84
C ILE A 584 11.57 10.57 22.69
N ARG A 585 10.86 9.97 23.65
CA ARG A 585 11.38 8.85 24.45
C ARG A 585 11.63 7.61 23.60
N LEU A 586 10.73 7.31 22.67
CA LEU A 586 10.90 6.21 21.71
C LEU A 586 12.13 6.44 20.83
N LEU A 587 12.25 7.63 20.22
CA LEU A 587 13.43 7.96 19.42
C LEU A 587 14.73 7.86 20.25
N LYS A 588 14.73 8.38 21.47
CA LYS A 588 15.88 8.27 22.40
C LYS A 588 16.23 6.83 22.72
N ALA A 589 15.24 5.98 22.99
CA ALA A 589 15.43 4.57 23.27
C ALA A 589 16.02 3.82 22.05
N VAL A 590 15.41 3.99 20.86
CA VAL A 590 15.85 3.31 19.64
C VAL A 590 17.23 3.79 19.17
N MET A 591 17.52 5.09 19.27
CA MET A 591 18.82 5.66 18.87
C MET A 591 19.97 5.19 19.77
N ASN A 592 19.70 4.88 21.04
CA ASN A 592 20.69 4.43 22.02
C ASN A 592 20.73 2.90 22.21
N ASP A 593 19.87 2.14 21.52
CA ASP A 593 19.81 0.69 21.66
C ASP A 593 21.06 -0.02 21.09
N GLY A 594 21.67 -0.91 21.87
CA GLY A 594 22.88 -1.65 21.51
C GLY A 594 24.06 -0.75 21.19
N ASP A 595 24.71 -0.95 20.04
CA ASP A 595 25.83 -0.12 19.55
C ASP A 595 25.39 1.28 19.07
N GLY A 596 24.10 1.60 19.20
CA GLY A 596 23.48 2.83 18.72
C GLY A 596 23.19 2.83 17.21
N VAL A 597 22.47 3.86 16.79
CA VAL A 597 22.15 4.07 15.38
C VAL A 597 23.06 5.14 14.80
N HIS A 598 23.63 4.87 13.62
CA HIS A 598 24.61 5.75 12.99
C HIS A 598 24.13 6.40 11.70
N THR A 599 23.01 5.92 11.14
CA THR A 599 22.44 6.40 9.89
C THR A 599 20.92 6.50 9.98
N ARG A 600 20.32 7.36 9.14
CA ARG A 600 18.87 7.51 9.05
C ARG A 600 18.18 6.21 8.63
N ARG A 601 18.76 5.49 7.68
CA ARG A 601 18.24 4.18 7.26
C ARG A 601 18.32 3.14 8.38
N GLY A 602 19.41 3.16 9.15
CA GLY A 602 19.54 2.31 10.33
C GLY A 602 18.46 2.60 11.38
N LEU A 603 18.14 3.89 11.58
CA LEU A 603 17.06 4.30 12.49
C LEU A 603 15.69 3.80 12.00
N GLN A 604 15.38 4.00 10.71
CA GLN A 604 14.14 3.54 10.10
C GLN A 604 13.93 2.04 10.32
N ARG A 605 14.93 1.20 10.02
CA ARG A 605 14.86 -0.26 10.23
C ARG A 605 14.67 -0.62 11.71
N LYS A 606 15.39 0.05 12.61
CA LYS A 606 15.25 -0.19 14.05
C LYS A 606 13.89 0.22 14.60
N LEU A 607 13.28 1.30 14.09
CA LEU A 607 11.93 1.71 14.50
C LEU A 607 10.88 0.63 14.21
N ILE A 608 10.97 -0.04 13.06
CA ILE A 608 10.08 -1.15 12.68
C ILE A 608 10.34 -2.41 13.54
N LEU A 609 11.61 -2.71 13.83
CA LEU A 609 11.99 -3.92 14.55
C LEU A 609 11.93 -3.77 16.08
N TYR A 610 11.69 -2.58 16.60
CA TYR A 610 11.69 -2.32 18.04
C TYR A 610 10.44 -2.90 18.69
N ASP A 611 10.63 -3.76 19.69
CA ASP A 611 9.54 -4.48 20.40
C ASP A 611 8.60 -3.54 21.20
N GLY A 612 8.85 -2.26 21.15
CA GLY A 612 8.00 -1.21 21.70
C GLY A 612 8.52 -0.59 22.98
N LEU A 613 8.05 0.63 23.22
CA LEU A 613 8.27 1.40 24.44
C LEU A 613 6.99 1.41 25.28
N GLU A 614 7.09 1.14 26.57
CA GLU A 614 6.00 1.44 27.50
C GLU A 614 5.89 2.96 27.68
N GLY A 615 4.93 3.55 26.99
CA GLY A 615 4.63 4.97 27.01
C GLY A 615 3.49 5.32 27.96
N VAL A 616 3.20 6.62 28.07
CA VAL A 616 2.04 7.13 28.82
C VAL A 616 0.75 7.02 28.01
N THR A 617 0.87 6.85 26.68
CA THR A 617 -0.24 6.56 25.78
C THR A 617 -0.46 5.06 25.54
N GLY A 618 0.29 4.19 26.22
CA GLY A 618 0.31 2.74 26.03
C GLY A 618 1.62 2.23 25.43
N LYS A 619 1.67 0.94 25.07
CA LYS A 619 2.84 0.37 24.38
C LYS A 619 2.91 0.93 22.96
N ILE A 620 4.07 1.44 22.55
CA ILE A 620 4.30 2.05 21.24
C ILE A 620 5.29 1.20 20.46
N SER A 621 4.82 0.52 19.44
CA SER A 621 5.59 -0.14 18.39
C SER A 621 5.03 0.27 17.03
N PHE A 622 5.79 0.05 15.96
CA PHE A 622 5.33 0.31 14.60
C PHE A 622 5.22 -0.99 13.82
N ASP A 623 4.16 -1.09 13.00
CA ASP A 623 4.04 -2.15 12.01
C ASP A 623 4.99 -1.92 10.80
N GLU A 624 4.98 -2.85 9.84
CA GLU A 624 5.82 -2.77 8.64
C GLU A 624 5.47 -1.54 7.75
N GLN A 625 4.29 -0.98 7.91
CA GLN A 625 3.81 0.21 7.21
C GLN A 625 4.15 1.51 7.94
N GLY A 626 4.73 1.45 9.14
CA GLY A 626 5.07 2.62 9.98
C GLY A 626 3.89 3.16 10.80
N GLU A 627 2.78 2.39 10.90
CA GLU A 627 1.65 2.73 11.75
C GLU A 627 1.88 2.29 13.20
N VAL A 628 1.47 3.12 14.15
CA VAL A 628 1.56 2.75 15.57
C VAL A 628 0.61 1.61 15.90
N GLU A 629 1.11 0.58 16.58
CA GLU A 629 0.34 -0.58 17.05
C GLU A 629 -0.21 -0.37 18.47
N ASN A 630 -0.60 0.83 18.83
CA ASN A 630 -1.23 1.03 20.12
C ASN A 630 -2.75 0.87 20.05
N SER A 631 -3.37 0.48 21.17
CA SER A 631 -4.82 0.37 21.29
C SER A 631 -5.35 1.49 22.16
N PRO A 632 -6.49 2.12 21.78
CA PRO A 632 -7.08 3.16 22.60
C PRO A 632 -7.54 2.61 23.96
N THR A 633 -7.46 3.45 24.97
CA THR A 633 -8.10 3.17 26.25
C THR A 633 -9.61 3.36 26.12
N LEU A 634 -10.41 2.39 26.55
CA LEU A 634 -11.86 2.53 26.59
C LEU A 634 -12.30 3.04 27.96
N LEU A 635 -13.07 4.11 27.96
CA LEU A 635 -13.64 4.69 29.18
C LEU A 635 -15.14 4.42 29.27
N THR A 636 -15.62 4.35 30.51
CA THR A 636 -17.04 4.41 30.85
C THR A 636 -17.29 5.51 31.85
N ILE A 637 -18.54 5.95 31.93
CA ILE A 637 -19.01 6.95 32.94
C ILE A 637 -19.77 6.23 34.05
N SER A 638 -19.27 6.32 35.26
CA SER A 638 -20.00 5.89 36.45
C SER A 638 -19.72 6.81 37.63
N ASP A 639 -20.69 6.97 38.51
CA ASP A 639 -20.60 7.81 39.72
C ASP A 639 -20.09 9.24 39.46
N GLY A 640 -20.46 9.79 38.29
CA GLY A 640 -20.04 11.13 37.86
C GLY A 640 -18.55 11.25 37.51
N ARG A 641 -17.89 10.15 37.16
CA ARG A 641 -16.44 10.11 36.81
C ARG A 641 -16.20 9.18 35.64
N PHE A 642 -15.04 9.35 35.01
CA PHE A 642 -14.53 8.43 34.00
C PHE A 642 -13.82 7.26 34.69
N HIS A 643 -14.04 6.07 34.16
CA HIS A 643 -13.36 4.85 34.61
C HIS A 643 -12.84 4.09 33.40
N VAL A 644 -11.63 3.54 33.52
CA VAL A 644 -11.08 2.65 32.48
C VAL A 644 -11.86 1.33 32.50
N ILE A 645 -12.33 0.92 31.34
CA ILE A 645 -12.89 -0.41 31.17
C ILE A 645 -11.72 -1.39 31.07
N SER A 646 -11.54 -2.23 32.10
CA SER A 646 -10.48 -3.24 32.07
C SER A 646 -10.63 -4.16 30.87
N ALA A 647 -9.49 -4.51 30.27
CA ALA A 647 -9.38 -5.49 29.18
C ALA A 647 -9.58 -6.92 29.69
N THR A 648 -10.54 -7.15 30.59
CA THR A 648 -10.87 -8.52 30.99
C THR A 648 -11.84 -9.12 29.99
N PRO A 649 -11.58 -10.39 29.52
CA PRO A 649 -12.34 -11.05 28.49
C PRO A 649 -13.81 -11.22 28.83
#